data_aed32cf0b70606f2221431653143484f
#
_entry.id   aed32cf0b70606f2221431653143484f
#
_cell.length_a   1.000
_cell.length_b   1.000
_cell.length_c   1.000
_cell.angle_alpha   90.00
_cell.angle_beta   90.00
_cell.angle_gamma   90.00
#
_symmetry.space_group_name_H-M   'P 1'
#
loop_
_entity.id
_entity.type
_entity.pdbx_description
1 polymer ?
#
loop_
_entity_poly.entity_id
_entity_poly.type
_entity_poly.pdbx_seq_one_letter_code
_entity_poly.pdbx_strand_id
1 'polypeptide(L)'
;MPRFPSTFEELRNRMDSESDSYETQNQGTTMKKTIITLSIVASFGAMAHSHNASERLTHGDHDHSFDMSQYDVVLSDNYDPKANGIEFLSPNLSAESQSYFPLADNASTELAGSFPEIIWRGEPLFTPEYNKENMEKALQEGKIHPELAAMEEAMTNPVIFKLSDRMYNAFGFEGASITFIQGDEGLIIADAGSTAETAAAMLAAYREATGDKREVHTIFYTHHHPDQWAGTEGLATREDFEAGKINVIAHTDFQRKMNEESGIYLNQQSIRTAYAFGAFIPHNNDYDKGVNQGVGYPSDIIMQSKNKSFFAPNILVDDLMILKVDGLTLEFFHTPGEAPDGVALYIHETGDMVGGDTIQGETIPNLYTIRGAEYRDGLEWADSIDRMRRYQPKSLSLHHGRSAVNAERVEDVMKAYADSLRYMQDQTVRYINKGYTMHELSDNIRLPEELKDHDYLRPLRGSEYQNVANIYAGNVGWFNGDASEFAKPAHKDMAQLYVDMMGGSDAIKKAADRLIEQQHYGEAMQILTHVIRVDHGDMYARGQKAVALERWGWEQSTPGWRHWALTGAAELRGELDGVLDTMNFFGDASKFVDAPTNDVMSLIPTRLMAEQLTTNESYQINLVVDGSPYLVNVSNRTMAVDNGFNSDDAELTIEMTKKDLVHLFLVKDINVAESTATATKGDINQLQRLVDVIDIFSPFYLHLR
;
A
#
# COMPACT_ATOMS: atom_id res chain seq x y z
N MET A 1 -11.57 -33.70 -18.54
CA MET A 1 -10.49 -32.71 -18.47
C MET A 1 -9.40 -33.30 -17.61
N PRO A 2 -8.13 -33.30 -17.99
CA PRO A 2 -7.08 -33.81 -17.11
C PRO A 2 -6.99 -32.89 -15.89
N ARG A 3 -6.92 -33.48 -14.70
CA ARG A 3 -6.68 -32.74 -13.46
C ARG A 3 -5.31 -32.10 -13.55
N PHE A 4 -5.20 -30.82 -13.23
CA PHE A 4 -3.92 -30.15 -13.06
C PHE A 4 -3.19 -30.76 -11.84
N PRO A 5 -1.86 -30.81 -11.88
CA PRO A 5 -1.07 -31.32 -10.77
C PRO A 5 -1.31 -30.46 -9.51
N SER A 6 -1.52 -31.14 -8.41
CA SER A 6 -1.76 -30.50 -7.11
C SER A 6 -0.48 -30.12 -6.34
N THR A 7 0.67 -30.51 -6.86
CA THR A 7 1.98 -30.25 -6.25
C THR A 7 3.02 -29.89 -7.30
N PHE A 8 4.07 -29.22 -6.86
CA PHE A 8 5.23 -28.86 -7.69
C PHE A 8 5.94 -30.09 -8.31
N GLU A 9 5.87 -31.22 -7.61
CA GLU A 9 6.44 -32.49 -8.06
C GLU A 9 5.64 -33.14 -9.20
N GLU A 10 4.30 -33.03 -9.14
CA GLU A 10 3.43 -33.46 -10.24
C GLU A 10 3.59 -32.56 -11.48
N LEU A 11 3.80 -31.25 -11.27
CA LEU A 11 4.11 -30.31 -12.35
C LEU A 11 5.44 -30.65 -13.03
N ARG A 12 6.45 -30.94 -12.23
CA ARG A 12 7.79 -31.35 -12.70
C ARG A 12 7.75 -32.66 -13.48
N ASN A 13 7.09 -33.68 -12.95
CA ASN A 13 6.99 -35.00 -13.59
C ASN A 13 6.21 -34.92 -14.91
N ARG A 14 5.23 -34.04 -15.04
CA ARG A 14 4.49 -33.82 -16.27
C ARG A 14 5.35 -33.12 -17.33
N MET A 15 6.17 -32.16 -16.94
CA MET A 15 7.08 -31.43 -17.83
C MET A 15 8.20 -32.33 -18.34
N ASP A 16 8.74 -33.22 -17.52
CA ASP A 16 9.76 -34.17 -17.89
C ASP A 16 9.20 -35.25 -18.85
N SER A 17 7.92 -35.63 -18.72
CA SER A 17 7.26 -36.57 -19.61
C SER A 17 6.86 -35.99 -21.00
N GLU A 18 6.63 -34.68 -21.09
CA GLU A 18 6.33 -34.00 -22.34
C GLU A 18 7.59 -33.67 -23.17
N SER A 19 8.76 -33.49 -22.51
CA SER A 19 10.03 -33.32 -23.22
C SER A 19 10.49 -34.59 -23.99
N ASP A 20 10.21 -35.77 -23.43
CA ASP A 20 10.56 -37.03 -24.07
C ASP A 20 9.66 -37.39 -25.26
N SER A 21 8.46 -36.82 -25.38
CA SER A 21 7.55 -37.05 -26.49
C SER A 21 7.87 -36.25 -27.76
N TYR A 22 8.69 -35.20 -27.66
CA TYR A 22 9.12 -34.39 -28.82
C TYR A 22 10.38 -34.92 -29.53
N GLU A 23 11.18 -35.78 -28.90
CA GLU A 23 12.39 -36.34 -29.49
C GLU A 23 12.12 -37.56 -30.42
N THR A 24 10.95 -38.18 -30.40
CA THR A 24 10.68 -39.45 -31.12
C THR A 24 9.97 -39.29 -32.45
N GLN A 25 9.69 -38.11 -32.97
CA GLN A 25 8.97 -37.93 -34.25
C GLN A 25 9.75 -37.22 -35.37
N ASN A 26 11.07 -37.15 -35.36
CA ASN A 26 11.83 -36.58 -36.47
C ASN A 26 12.97 -37.49 -36.97
N GLN A 27 12.60 -38.62 -37.54
CA GLN A 27 13.48 -39.35 -38.48
C GLN A 27 12.80 -39.45 -39.86
N GLY A 28 13.25 -38.60 -40.77
CA GLY A 28 13.02 -38.78 -42.19
C GLY A 28 12.61 -37.52 -42.95
N THR A 29 13.52 -36.62 -43.17
CA THR A 29 13.66 -35.91 -44.46
C THR A 29 14.91 -35.02 -44.45
N THR A 30 15.87 -35.40 -45.28
CA THR A 30 17.11 -34.67 -45.54
C THR A 30 16.78 -33.38 -46.31
N MET A 31 16.87 -32.21 -45.70
CA MET A 31 16.97 -30.94 -46.41
C MET A 31 18.14 -30.12 -45.88
N LYS A 32 18.92 -29.62 -46.81
CA LYS A 32 20.20 -28.92 -46.65
C LYS A 32 20.09 -27.77 -45.63
N LYS A 33 20.99 -27.77 -44.65
CA LYS A 33 21.24 -26.66 -43.77
C LYS A 33 21.80 -25.47 -44.56
N THR A 34 21.00 -24.43 -44.71
CA THR A 34 21.51 -23.08 -44.95
C THR A 34 21.57 -22.40 -43.63
N ILE A 35 22.76 -22.18 -43.11
CA ILE A 35 23.01 -21.41 -41.91
C ILE A 35 22.74 -19.95 -42.27
N ILE A 36 21.62 -19.41 -41.84
CA ILE A 36 21.39 -17.97 -41.74
C ILE A 36 21.72 -17.60 -40.33
N THR A 37 22.91 -17.01 -40.14
CA THR A 37 23.27 -16.33 -38.90
C THR A 37 22.49 -15.02 -38.86
N LEU A 38 21.33 -15.03 -38.23
CA LEU A 38 20.62 -13.80 -37.87
C LEU A 38 21.27 -13.26 -36.59
N SER A 39 22.10 -12.24 -36.77
CA SER A 39 22.52 -11.38 -35.66
C SER A 39 21.31 -10.55 -35.23
N ILE A 40 20.52 -11.02 -34.27
CA ILE A 40 19.54 -10.20 -33.59
C ILE A 40 20.32 -9.36 -32.60
N VAL A 41 20.70 -8.15 -33.00
CA VAL A 41 21.01 -7.08 -32.04
C VAL A 41 19.65 -6.65 -31.47
N ALA A 42 19.26 -7.30 -30.39
CA ALA A 42 18.14 -6.83 -29.58
C ALA A 42 18.58 -5.51 -28.90
N SER A 43 18.14 -4.39 -29.46
CA SER A 43 18.10 -3.14 -28.75
C SER A 43 16.95 -3.23 -27.73
N PHE A 44 17.22 -3.81 -26.57
CA PHE A 44 16.43 -3.58 -25.38
C PHE A 44 16.77 -2.18 -24.88
N GLY A 45 15.96 -1.22 -25.29
CA GLY A 45 15.81 0.04 -24.56
C GLY A 45 15.00 -0.23 -23.31
N ALA A 46 15.65 -0.85 -22.32
CA ALA A 46 15.15 -0.80 -20.96
C ALA A 46 15.42 0.62 -20.49
N MET A 47 14.39 1.39 -20.19
CA MET A 47 14.50 2.51 -19.28
C MET A 47 14.65 1.91 -17.87
N ALA A 48 15.82 1.35 -17.61
CA ALA A 48 16.32 1.18 -16.27
C ALA A 48 17.02 2.51 -15.95
N HIS A 49 16.49 3.26 -15.03
CA HIS A 49 17.30 4.22 -14.29
C HIS A 49 18.28 3.40 -13.44
N SER A 50 19.35 2.92 -14.08
CA SER A 50 20.49 2.41 -13.35
C SER A 50 21.27 3.62 -12.87
N HIS A 51 21.14 3.97 -11.62
CA HIS A 51 22.17 4.76 -10.96
C HIS A 51 23.45 3.93 -10.95
N ASN A 52 24.42 4.36 -11.76
CA ASN A 52 25.75 3.76 -11.86
C ASN A 52 26.47 3.89 -10.52
N ALA A 53 26.51 2.83 -9.74
CA ALA A 53 27.33 2.69 -8.54
C ALA A 53 28.85 2.56 -8.83
N SER A 54 29.33 2.80 -10.06
CA SER A 54 30.71 2.50 -10.45
C SER A 54 31.65 3.73 -10.59
N GLU A 55 31.24 4.93 -10.19
CA GLU A 55 32.13 6.11 -10.23
C GLU A 55 32.60 6.64 -8.86
N ARG A 56 32.59 5.84 -7.82
CA ARG A 56 33.23 6.22 -6.56
C ARG A 56 34.50 5.41 -6.36
N LEU A 57 35.67 6.00 -6.70
CA LEU A 57 36.95 5.75 -6.07
C LEU A 57 38.07 6.52 -6.84
N THR A 58 38.34 7.76 -6.46
CA THR A 58 39.68 8.34 -6.53
C THR A 58 39.91 9.12 -5.25
N HIS A 59 40.90 8.68 -4.48
CA HIS A 59 41.39 9.37 -3.30
C HIS A 59 42.01 10.73 -3.67
N GLY A 60 41.60 11.76 -2.95
CA GLY A 60 42.27 13.06 -2.93
C GLY A 60 41.91 13.80 -1.64
N ASP A 61 42.88 14.01 -0.78
CA ASP A 61 42.80 14.88 0.40
C ASP A 61 42.32 16.27 0.01
N HIS A 62 41.13 16.67 0.44
CA HIS A 62 40.72 18.09 0.43
C HIS A 62 39.81 18.40 1.62
N ASP A 63 40.07 19.59 2.15
CA ASP A 63 39.38 20.32 3.20
C ASP A 63 37.87 20.16 3.17
N HIS A 64 37.31 19.62 4.27
CA HIS A 64 35.89 19.20 4.37
C HIS A 64 35.00 20.34 4.83
N SER A 65 34.78 21.33 3.97
CA SER A 65 33.55 22.09 4.07
C SER A 65 32.44 21.32 3.35
N PHE A 66 31.54 20.67 4.11
CA PHE A 66 30.39 19.93 3.60
C PHE A 66 29.45 20.89 2.87
N ASP A 67 29.26 20.67 1.56
CA ASP A 67 28.32 21.46 0.75
C ASP A 67 26.89 20.98 0.97
N MET A 68 26.10 21.76 1.67
CA MET A 68 24.68 21.49 1.94
C MET A 68 23.80 21.48 0.67
N SER A 69 24.29 21.92 -0.48
CA SER A 69 23.53 21.91 -1.75
C SER A 69 23.23 20.50 -2.29
N GLN A 70 23.76 19.45 -1.65
CA GLN A 70 23.48 18.06 -2.00
C GLN A 70 22.20 17.51 -1.37
N TYR A 71 21.56 18.26 -0.45
CA TYR A 71 20.31 17.87 0.19
C TYR A 71 19.21 18.86 -0.17
N ASP A 72 18.12 18.37 -0.73
CA ASP A 72 16.90 19.16 -0.96
C ASP A 72 16.22 19.41 0.38
N VAL A 73 16.56 20.52 1.02
CA VAL A 73 15.86 20.99 2.21
C VAL A 73 14.79 21.99 1.74
N VAL A 74 13.52 21.62 1.87
CA VAL A 74 12.42 22.54 1.63
C VAL A 74 12.33 23.49 2.83
N LEU A 75 13.06 24.60 2.72
CA LEU A 75 13.01 25.64 3.74
C LEU A 75 11.72 26.45 3.55
N SER A 76 10.80 26.36 4.51
CA SER A 76 9.80 27.41 4.68
C SER A 76 10.50 28.66 5.25
N ASP A 77 9.97 29.84 5.02
CA ASP A 77 10.58 31.12 5.48
C ASP A 77 10.88 31.16 7.01
N ASN A 78 10.29 30.25 7.78
CA ASN A 78 10.41 30.18 9.24
C ASN A 78 11.20 28.94 9.74
N TYR A 79 11.66 28.05 8.85
CA TYR A 79 12.36 26.82 9.26
C TYR A 79 13.87 26.91 9.01
N ASP A 80 14.66 26.72 10.08
CA ASP A 80 16.12 26.62 10.04
C ASP A 80 16.56 25.34 10.76
N PRO A 81 17.01 24.30 10.03
CA PRO A 81 17.43 23.03 10.64
C PRO A 81 18.57 23.22 11.63
N LYS A 82 19.50 24.18 11.42
CA LYS A 82 20.62 24.43 12.34
C LYS A 82 20.12 25.04 13.65
N ALA A 83 19.15 25.95 13.58
CA ALA A 83 18.54 26.52 14.78
C ALA A 83 17.82 25.44 15.60
N ASN A 84 17.34 24.38 14.96
CA ASN A 84 16.73 23.21 15.59
C ASN A 84 17.73 22.12 15.97
N GLY A 85 19.03 22.40 15.99
CA GLY A 85 20.04 21.43 16.41
C GLY A 85 20.30 20.28 15.42
N ILE A 86 19.90 20.43 14.15
CA ILE A 86 20.21 19.47 13.08
C ILE A 86 21.57 19.79 12.48
N GLU A 87 22.46 18.82 12.49
CA GLU A 87 23.75 18.87 11.80
C GLU A 87 23.79 17.81 10.69
N PHE A 88 24.00 18.24 9.45
CA PHE A 88 24.17 17.35 8.31
C PHE A 88 25.61 16.82 8.28
N LEU A 89 25.75 15.50 8.20
CA LEU A 89 27.04 14.83 8.20
C LEU A 89 27.38 14.26 6.81
N SER A 90 28.66 14.02 6.55
CA SER A 90 29.11 13.46 5.29
C SER A 90 28.57 12.03 5.09
N PRO A 91 28.05 11.68 3.89
CA PRO A 91 27.66 10.31 3.54
C PRO A 91 28.79 9.28 3.70
N ASN A 92 30.06 9.72 3.72
CA ASN A 92 31.19 8.83 3.98
C ASN A 92 31.24 8.24 5.39
N LEU A 93 30.40 8.74 6.30
CA LEU A 93 30.24 8.20 7.66
C LEU A 93 29.23 7.07 7.73
N SER A 94 28.64 6.64 6.60
CA SER A 94 27.66 5.58 6.56
C SER A 94 28.15 4.31 7.28
N ALA A 95 27.29 3.71 8.05
CA ALA A 95 27.50 2.42 8.70
C ALA A 95 27.23 1.23 7.77
N GLU A 96 26.75 1.49 6.55
CA GLU A 96 26.48 0.44 5.56
C GLU A 96 27.79 -0.31 5.20
N SER A 97 27.82 -1.62 5.47
CA SER A 97 28.96 -2.47 5.15
C SER A 97 29.10 -2.65 3.63
N GLN A 98 30.31 -2.48 3.12
CA GLN A 98 30.63 -2.74 1.70
C GLN A 98 30.85 -4.24 1.41
N SER A 99 30.89 -5.09 2.44
CA SER A 99 31.11 -6.53 2.29
C SER A 99 29.78 -7.27 2.22
N TYR A 100 29.71 -8.25 1.31
CA TYR A 100 28.61 -9.22 1.29
C TYR A 100 28.61 -10.02 2.59
N PHE A 101 27.41 -10.35 3.09
CA PHE A 101 27.25 -11.25 4.23
C PHE A 101 27.87 -12.61 3.93
N PRO A 102 28.51 -13.28 4.91
CA PRO A 102 28.64 -14.72 4.82
C PRO A 102 27.25 -15.32 4.62
N LEU A 103 27.15 -16.36 3.77
CA LEU A 103 25.91 -17.13 3.65
C LEU A 103 25.48 -17.52 5.05
N ALA A 104 24.45 -16.87 5.56
CA ALA A 104 23.82 -17.28 6.81
C ALA A 104 23.18 -18.67 6.60
N ASP A 105 23.16 -19.47 7.63
CA ASP A 105 22.37 -20.69 7.66
C ASP A 105 20.91 -20.38 7.30
N ASN A 106 20.14 -21.36 6.84
CA ASN A 106 18.73 -21.21 6.55
C ASN A 106 17.99 -20.61 7.74
N ALA A 107 16.92 -19.85 7.46
CA ALA A 107 16.04 -19.27 8.49
C ALA A 107 15.69 -20.31 9.57
N SER A 108 15.81 -19.89 10.83
CA SER A 108 15.71 -20.80 11.98
C SER A 108 14.37 -20.68 12.68
N THR A 109 13.66 -21.79 12.81
CA THR A 109 12.46 -21.89 13.65
C THR A 109 12.78 -21.85 15.15
N GLU A 110 14.05 -22.04 15.55
CA GLU A 110 14.45 -21.97 16.96
C GLU A 110 14.31 -20.57 17.57
N LEU A 111 14.33 -19.52 16.73
CA LEU A 111 14.14 -18.13 17.13
C LEU A 111 12.67 -17.69 17.11
N ALA A 112 11.76 -18.53 16.62
CA ALA A 112 10.34 -18.21 16.53
C ALA A 112 9.75 -17.87 17.92
N GLY A 113 8.89 -16.84 17.95
CA GLY A 113 8.22 -16.39 19.18
C GLY A 113 9.10 -15.53 20.11
N SER A 114 10.33 -15.18 19.71
CA SER A 114 11.17 -14.23 20.46
C SER A 114 10.78 -12.80 20.13
N PHE A 115 10.02 -12.15 21.03
CA PHE A 115 9.53 -10.79 20.86
C PHE A 115 10.14 -9.85 21.90
N PRO A 116 10.09 -8.50 21.68
CA PRO A 116 10.59 -7.52 22.63
C PRO A 116 9.89 -7.59 23.99
N GLU A 117 10.57 -7.07 25.02
CA GLU A 117 10.01 -6.94 26.37
C GLU A 117 8.80 -5.99 26.35
N ILE A 118 7.68 -6.43 26.92
CA ILE A 118 6.51 -5.58 27.16
C ILE A 118 6.68 -4.88 28.50
N ILE A 119 6.79 -3.55 28.48
CA ILE A 119 6.95 -2.72 29.68
C ILE A 119 5.66 -2.04 30.13
N TRP A 120 4.61 -2.06 29.29
CA TRP A 120 3.29 -1.53 29.61
C TRP A 120 2.22 -2.30 28.81
N ARG A 121 1.03 -2.45 29.42
CA ARG A 121 -0.17 -3.02 28.79
C ARG A 121 -1.37 -2.14 29.09
N GLY A 122 -2.22 -1.92 28.09
CA GLY A 122 -3.49 -1.20 28.22
C GLY A 122 -4.68 -2.03 27.78
N GLU A 123 -5.84 -1.42 27.89
CA GLU A 123 -7.09 -1.95 27.36
C GLU A 123 -7.25 -1.54 25.87
N PRO A 124 -7.94 -2.34 25.05
CA PRO A 124 -8.24 -1.98 23.66
C PRO A 124 -8.98 -0.64 23.58
N LEU A 125 -8.55 0.25 22.68
CA LEU A 125 -9.17 1.57 22.55
C LEU A 125 -10.51 1.53 21.81
N PHE A 126 -10.65 0.63 20.83
CA PHE A 126 -11.72 0.69 19.83
C PHE A 126 -12.31 -0.67 19.46
N THR A 127 -11.77 -1.75 19.97
CA THR A 127 -12.23 -3.11 19.72
C THR A 127 -12.73 -3.73 21.02
N PRO A 128 -13.64 -4.70 20.97
CA PRO A 128 -13.96 -5.48 22.16
C PRO A 128 -12.73 -6.17 22.73
N GLU A 129 -12.67 -6.34 24.05
CA GLU A 129 -11.63 -7.18 24.68
C GLU A 129 -11.64 -8.59 24.08
N TYR A 130 -10.44 -9.18 23.98
CA TYR A 130 -10.30 -10.56 23.55
C TYR A 130 -11.07 -11.51 24.48
N ASN A 131 -11.92 -12.37 23.90
CA ASN A 131 -12.71 -13.36 24.63
C ASN A 131 -12.31 -14.77 24.21
N LYS A 132 -11.53 -15.42 25.04
CA LYS A 132 -11.01 -16.78 24.78
C LYS A 132 -12.10 -17.83 24.59
N GLU A 133 -13.17 -17.81 25.40
CA GLU A 133 -14.25 -18.80 25.32
C GLU A 133 -15.01 -18.68 23.97
N ASN A 134 -15.30 -17.45 23.57
CA ASN A 134 -15.96 -17.19 22.29
C ASN A 134 -15.03 -17.54 21.11
N MET A 135 -13.72 -17.30 21.23
CA MET A 135 -12.74 -17.69 20.22
C MET A 135 -12.69 -19.21 20.04
N GLU A 136 -12.62 -19.96 21.15
CA GLU A 136 -12.64 -21.42 21.10
C GLU A 136 -13.93 -21.95 20.45
N LYS A 137 -15.06 -21.31 20.74
CA LYS A 137 -16.35 -21.62 20.10
C LYS A 137 -16.33 -21.30 18.60
N ALA A 138 -15.85 -20.14 18.20
CA ALA A 138 -15.75 -19.75 16.80
C ALA A 138 -14.86 -20.71 15.98
N LEU A 139 -13.75 -21.15 16.57
CA LEU A 139 -12.87 -22.20 15.99
C LEU A 139 -13.63 -23.54 15.82
N GLN A 140 -14.36 -23.98 16.83
CA GLN A 140 -15.14 -25.22 16.77
C GLN A 140 -16.27 -25.15 15.74
N GLU A 141 -16.88 -23.98 15.55
CA GLU A 141 -17.93 -23.73 14.57
C GLU A 141 -17.39 -23.45 13.16
N GLY A 142 -16.05 -23.37 12.98
CA GLY A 142 -15.40 -23.06 11.70
C GLY A 142 -15.66 -21.64 11.19
N LYS A 143 -15.86 -20.68 12.10
CA LYS A 143 -16.15 -19.27 11.77
C LYS A 143 -14.91 -18.41 11.65
N ILE A 144 -13.77 -18.92 12.05
CA ILE A 144 -12.47 -18.24 11.95
C ILE A 144 -11.37 -19.23 11.62
N HIS A 145 -10.45 -18.84 10.76
CA HIS A 145 -9.28 -19.63 10.43
C HIS A 145 -8.32 -19.71 11.64
N PRO A 146 -7.70 -20.86 11.95
CA PRO A 146 -6.81 -21.03 13.10
C PRO A 146 -5.64 -20.03 13.14
N GLU A 147 -5.07 -19.68 11.97
CA GLU A 147 -3.98 -18.70 11.88
C GLU A 147 -4.44 -17.29 12.34
N LEU A 148 -5.63 -16.86 11.94
CA LEU A 148 -6.20 -15.59 12.40
C LEU A 148 -6.51 -15.63 13.89
N ALA A 149 -7.10 -16.72 14.37
CA ALA A 149 -7.40 -16.88 15.78
C ALA A 149 -6.15 -16.81 16.67
N ALA A 150 -5.02 -17.38 16.21
CA ALA A 150 -3.76 -17.33 16.93
C ALA A 150 -3.18 -15.90 17.03
N MET A 151 -3.49 -15.01 16.09
CA MET A 151 -3.02 -13.64 16.11
C MET A 151 -3.95 -12.70 16.87
N GLU A 152 -5.21 -13.08 17.07
CA GLU A 152 -6.23 -12.20 17.66
C GLU A 152 -5.86 -11.73 19.07
N GLU A 153 -5.43 -12.64 19.94
CA GLU A 153 -5.01 -12.32 21.30
C GLU A 153 -3.78 -11.40 21.31
N ALA A 154 -2.83 -11.64 20.41
CA ALA A 154 -1.58 -10.90 20.35
C ALA A 154 -1.77 -9.45 19.87
N MET A 155 -2.83 -9.20 19.05
CA MET A 155 -3.05 -7.91 18.40
C MET A 155 -4.14 -7.06 19.03
N THR A 156 -4.92 -7.60 19.95
CA THR A 156 -6.06 -6.88 20.55
C THR A 156 -5.63 -5.89 21.63
N ASN A 157 -4.62 -6.22 22.43
CA ASN A 157 -4.25 -5.42 23.59
C ASN A 157 -3.10 -4.46 23.28
N PRO A 158 -3.28 -3.14 23.54
CA PRO A 158 -2.21 -2.18 23.40
C PRO A 158 -1.04 -2.47 24.32
N VAL A 159 0.18 -2.38 23.78
CA VAL A 159 1.41 -2.59 24.55
C VAL A 159 2.47 -1.56 24.17
N ILE A 160 3.39 -1.29 25.10
CA ILE A 160 4.66 -0.63 24.82
C ILE A 160 5.76 -1.68 24.90
N PHE A 161 6.44 -1.89 23.78
CA PHE A 161 7.64 -2.71 23.70
C PHE A 161 8.89 -1.87 24.00
N LYS A 162 9.82 -2.42 24.78
CA LYS A 162 11.19 -1.92 24.86
C LYS A 162 12.05 -2.67 23.85
N LEU A 163 12.59 -1.96 22.85
CA LEU A 163 13.43 -2.55 21.81
C LEU A 163 14.91 -2.43 22.16
N SER A 164 15.29 -1.30 22.78
CA SER A 164 16.65 -1.04 23.30
C SER A 164 16.57 -0.08 24.48
N ASP A 165 17.74 0.44 24.90
CA ASP A 165 17.75 1.45 25.97
C ASP A 165 17.22 2.81 25.54
N ARG A 166 17.13 3.08 24.22
CA ARG A 166 16.65 4.35 23.69
C ARG A 166 15.45 4.21 22.73
N MET A 167 15.08 2.99 22.30
CA MET A 167 14.04 2.78 21.31
C MET A 167 12.88 1.95 21.87
N TYR A 168 11.66 2.42 21.65
CA TYR A 168 10.41 1.84 22.12
C TYR A 168 9.38 1.84 20.99
N ASN A 169 8.46 0.87 21.00
CA ASN A 169 7.40 0.78 19.99
C ASN A 169 6.04 0.62 20.66
N ALA A 170 5.07 1.45 20.26
CA ALA A 170 3.68 1.35 20.68
C ALA A 170 2.90 0.49 19.67
N PHE A 171 2.44 -0.67 20.11
CA PHE A 171 1.78 -1.67 19.27
C PHE A 171 0.39 -2.00 19.80
N GLY A 172 -0.54 -2.35 18.91
CA GLY A 172 -1.89 -2.84 19.27
C GLY A 172 -2.91 -1.74 19.60
N PHE A 173 -2.55 -0.46 19.47
CA PHE A 173 -3.50 0.66 19.59
C PHE A 173 -4.40 0.78 18.39
N GLU A 174 -3.85 0.48 17.23
CA GLU A 174 -4.51 0.42 15.92
C GLU A 174 -3.74 -0.54 14.98
N GLY A 175 -3.99 -0.49 13.66
CA GLY A 175 -3.24 -1.27 12.68
C GLY A 175 -1.79 -0.85 12.53
N ALA A 176 -1.46 0.38 12.88
CA ALA A 176 -0.14 0.98 12.77
C ALA A 176 0.52 1.16 14.13
N SER A 177 1.84 1.11 14.17
CA SER A 177 2.67 1.31 15.35
C SER A 177 3.43 2.62 15.24
N ILE A 178 3.76 3.24 16.38
CA ILE A 178 4.64 4.40 16.47
C ILE A 178 5.92 3.99 17.20
N THR A 179 7.06 4.43 16.68
CA THR A 179 8.37 4.21 17.32
C THR A 179 8.87 5.48 17.98
N PHE A 180 9.19 5.37 19.29
CA PHE A 180 9.76 6.44 20.09
C PHE A 180 11.25 6.23 20.30
N ILE A 181 12.07 7.25 19.98
CA ILE A 181 13.51 7.23 20.11
C ILE A 181 13.92 8.37 21.04
N GLN A 182 14.63 8.03 22.12
CA GLN A 182 15.07 8.97 23.12
C GLN A 182 16.36 9.68 22.70
N GLY A 183 16.29 10.95 22.33
CA GLY A 183 17.44 11.82 22.22
C GLY A 183 17.98 12.21 23.61
N ASP A 184 18.94 13.13 23.68
CA ASP A 184 19.48 13.59 24.96
C ASP A 184 18.50 14.53 25.68
N GLU A 185 17.80 15.41 24.96
CA GLU A 185 16.85 16.40 25.51
C GLU A 185 15.46 16.31 24.90
N GLY A 186 15.33 15.86 23.63
CA GLY A 186 14.10 15.74 22.86
C GLY A 186 13.68 14.31 22.56
N LEU A 187 12.47 14.14 22.05
CA LEU A 187 11.91 12.88 21.58
C LEU A 187 11.86 12.89 20.05
N ILE A 188 12.40 11.84 19.45
CA ILE A 188 12.34 11.58 18.02
C ILE A 188 11.31 10.49 17.80
N ILE A 189 10.41 10.67 16.84
CA ILE A 189 9.30 9.76 16.59
C ILE A 189 9.36 9.29 15.13
N ALA A 190 9.31 7.99 14.92
CA ALA A 190 9.11 7.43 13.58
C ALA A 190 7.66 6.99 13.43
N ASP A 191 7.03 7.55 12.40
CA ASP A 191 5.61 7.49 12.05
C ASP A 191 4.69 8.15 13.07
N ALA A 192 3.44 8.41 12.67
CA ALA A 192 2.52 9.20 13.50
C ALA A 192 1.14 8.54 13.69
N GLY A 193 0.94 7.32 13.16
CA GLY A 193 -0.36 6.66 13.24
C GLY A 193 -1.43 7.28 12.34
N SER A 194 -2.63 6.73 12.39
CA SER A 194 -3.73 7.03 11.47
C SER A 194 -4.60 8.22 11.89
N THR A 195 -4.59 8.60 13.17
CA THR A 195 -5.39 9.72 13.71
C THR A 195 -4.69 10.41 14.88
N ALA A 196 -5.02 11.68 15.12
CA ALA A 196 -4.46 12.42 16.24
C ALA A 196 -4.82 11.78 17.60
N GLU A 197 -5.99 11.17 17.72
CA GLU A 197 -6.42 10.51 18.95
C GLU A 197 -5.58 9.26 19.26
N THR A 198 -5.34 8.41 18.27
CA THR A 198 -4.54 7.19 18.44
C THR A 198 -3.08 7.53 18.71
N ALA A 199 -2.52 8.49 17.98
CA ALA A 199 -1.16 9.00 18.20
C ALA A 199 -0.97 9.57 19.61
N ALA A 200 -1.90 10.40 20.08
CA ALA A 200 -1.88 10.95 21.44
C ALA A 200 -1.98 9.85 22.51
N ALA A 201 -2.81 8.82 22.29
CA ALA A 201 -2.91 7.68 23.19
C ALA A 201 -1.60 6.87 23.26
N MET A 202 -0.95 6.62 22.13
CA MET A 202 0.35 5.95 22.08
C MET A 202 1.44 6.73 22.79
N LEU A 203 1.51 8.05 22.58
CA LEU A 203 2.47 8.93 23.27
C LEU A 203 2.20 8.96 24.78
N ALA A 204 0.93 9.00 25.20
CA ALA A 204 0.56 8.98 26.62
C ALA A 204 0.98 7.66 27.29
N ALA A 205 0.72 6.51 26.65
CA ALA A 205 1.12 5.20 27.14
C ALA A 205 2.65 5.04 27.21
N TYR A 206 3.38 5.52 26.21
CA TYR A 206 4.84 5.57 26.23
C TYR A 206 5.35 6.39 27.42
N ARG A 207 4.79 7.58 27.65
CA ARG A 207 5.16 8.45 28.78
C ARG A 207 4.81 7.83 30.14
N GLU A 208 3.69 7.11 30.23
CA GLU A 208 3.34 6.34 31.43
C GLU A 208 4.31 5.21 31.70
N ALA A 209 4.66 4.46 30.65
CA ALA A 209 5.57 3.31 30.75
C ALA A 209 7.00 3.69 31.17
N THR A 210 7.50 4.82 30.67
CA THR A 210 8.92 5.20 30.78
C THR A 210 9.16 6.34 31.77
N GLY A 211 8.14 7.14 32.09
CA GLY A 211 8.27 8.40 32.82
C GLY A 211 8.92 9.53 32.01
N ASP A 212 9.12 9.34 30.71
CA ASP A 212 9.73 10.30 29.80
C ASP A 212 8.85 11.56 29.62
N LYS A 213 9.45 12.74 29.73
CA LYS A 213 8.79 14.03 29.60
C LYS A 213 9.37 14.92 28.51
N ARG A 214 10.29 14.36 27.69
CA ARG A 214 10.88 15.10 26.58
C ARG A 214 9.79 15.59 25.65
N GLU A 215 9.96 16.80 25.13
CA GLU A 215 9.09 17.32 24.07
C GLU A 215 9.46 16.66 22.73
N VAL A 216 8.48 16.57 21.85
CA VAL A 216 8.70 16.04 20.50
C VAL A 216 9.54 17.06 19.73
N HIS A 217 10.67 16.60 19.21
CA HIS A 217 11.64 17.42 18.50
C HIS A 217 11.66 17.11 17.01
N THR A 218 11.54 15.82 16.67
CA THR A 218 11.63 15.35 15.28
C THR A 218 10.59 14.26 15.03
N ILE A 219 9.92 14.36 13.89
CA ILE A 219 9.02 13.33 13.37
C ILE A 219 9.60 12.85 12.02
N PHE A 220 9.64 11.56 11.83
CA PHE A 220 10.10 10.93 10.59
C PHE A 220 8.98 10.06 10.02
N TYR A 221 8.57 10.31 8.79
CA TYR A 221 7.62 9.45 8.07
C TYR A 221 8.39 8.44 7.25
N THR A 222 8.15 7.16 7.51
CA THR A 222 8.84 6.08 6.77
C THR A 222 8.39 6.01 5.31
N HIS A 223 7.14 6.34 5.00
CA HIS A 223 6.59 6.43 3.63
C HIS A 223 5.23 7.13 3.61
N HIS A 224 4.63 7.28 2.41
CA HIS A 224 3.48 8.15 2.15
C HIS A 224 2.10 7.61 2.57
N HIS A 225 1.95 6.40 3.07
CA HIS A 225 0.63 5.88 3.47
C HIS A 225 0.04 6.65 4.66
N PRO A 226 -1.30 6.80 4.74
CA PRO A 226 -1.92 7.67 5.76
C PRO A 226 -1.68 7.27 7.20
N ASP A 227 -1.43 6.01 7.48
CA ASP A 227 -1.15 5.49 8.81
C ASP A 227 0.26 5.84 9.31
N GLN A 228 1.13 6.43 8.47
CA GLN A 228 2.43 6.97 8.86
C GLN A 228 2.38 8.44 9.28
N TRP A 229 1.39 9.21 8.82
CA TRP A 229 1.42 10.66 9.01
C TRP A 229 0.12 11.29 9.54
N ALA A 230 -1.04 10.60 9.41
CA ALA A 230 -2.34 11.25 9.65
C ALA A 230 -2.64 11.55 11.12
N GLY A 231 -1.82 11.08 12.06
CA GLY A 231 -1.93 11.35 13.49
C GLY A 231 -1.02 12.45 14.04
N THR A 232 -0.33 13.18 13.19
CA THR A 232 0.79 14.07 13.58
C THR A 232 0.42 15.11 14.66
N GLU A 233 -0.78 15.72 14.63
CA GLU A 233 -1.21 16.67 15.66
C GLU A 233 -1.51 16.02 17.03
N GLY A 234 -1.55 14.69 17.09
CA GLY A 234 -1.55 13.96 18.38
C GLY A 234 -0.18 13.90 19.06
N LEU A 235 0.89 14.18 18.30
CA LEU A 235 2.28 14.13 18.76
C LEU A 235 2.85 15.53 19.04
N ALA A 236 2.56 16.50 18.18
CA ALA A 236 3.03 17.88 18.27
C ALA A 236 1.93 18.86 17.86
N THR A 237 2.05 20.12 18.27
CA THR A 237 1.03 21.12 17.90
C THR A 237 1.32 21.75 16.55
N ARG A 238 0.26 22.14 15.83
CA ARG A 238 0.36 22.93 14.59
C ARG A 238 1.15 24.23 14.81
N GLU A 239 0.92 24.88 15.97
CA GLU A 239 1.62 26.11 16.32
C GLU A 239 3.14 25.92 16.41
N ASP A 240 3.62 24.82 17.01
CA ASP A 240 5.05 24.53 17.13
C ASP A 240 5.65 24.17 15.76
N PHE A 241 4.90 23.46 14.91
CA PHE A 241 5.33 23.18 13.55
C PHE A 241 5.45 24.46 12.70
N GLU A 242 4.42 25.31 12.70
CA GLU A 242 4.42 26.59 11.97
C GLU A 242 5.45 27.58 12.50
N ALA A 243 5.80 27.48 13.78
CA ALA A 243 6.90 28.23 14.39
C ALA A 243 8.30 27.68 14.02
N GLY A 244 8.38 26.61 13.22
CA GLY A 244 9.61 25.98 12.78
C GLY A 244 10.36 25.20 13.85
N LYS A 245 9.70 24.78 14.94
CA LYS A 245 10.31 24.06 16.07
C LYS A 245 10.36 22.54 15.86
N ILE A 246 9.58 22.00 14.93
CA ILE A 246 9.45 20.56 14.69
C ILE A 246 10.14 20.23 13.38
N ASN A 247 11.08 19.29 13.43
CA ASN A 247 11.67 18.69 12.24
C ASN A 247 10.76 17.58 11.73
N VAL A 248 10.43 17.61 10.44
CA VAL A 248 9.64 16.55 9.78
C VAL A 248 10.44 16.02 8.61
N ILE A 249 10.82 14.75 8.68
CA ILE A 249 11.71 14.09 7.72
C ILE A 249 10.90 13.09 6.91
N ALA A 250 11.07 13.06 5.57
CA ALA A 250 10.51 12.05 4.68
C ALA A 250 11.32 11.94 3.38
N HIS A 251 10.97 10.99 2.53
CA HIS A 251 11.55 10.86 1.21
C HIS A 251 11.18 12.03 0.29
N THR A 252 12.04 12.36 -0.68
CA THR A 252 11.78 13.42 -1.69
C THR A 252 10.51 13.20 -2.48
N ASP A 253 10.13 11.95 -2.76
CA ASP A 253 8.92 11.56 -3.48
C ASP A 253 7.66 11.44 -2.60
N PHE A 254 7.78 11.57 -1.29
CA PHE A 254 6.70 11.35 -0.32
C PHE A 254 5.41 12.09 -0.71
N GLN A 255 5.50 13.41 -0.89
CA GLN A 255 4.33 14.25 -1.19
C GLN A 255 3.71 13.88 -2.54
N ARG A 256 4.54 13.63 -3.55
CA ARG A 256 4.09 13.21 -4.88
C ARG A 256 3.35 11.88 -4.81
N LYS A 257 3.91 10.88 -4.14
CA LYS A 257 3.29 9.55 -3.98
C LYS A 257 2.01 9.60 -3.17
N MET A 258 1.99 10.37 -2.09
CA MET A 258 0.77 10.62 -1.32
C MET A 258 -0.37 11.16 -2.19
N ASN A 259 -0.07 12.12 -3.08
CA ASN A 259 -1.07 12.73 -3.96
C ASN A 259 -1.48 11.80 -5.11
N GLU A 260 -0.56 11.03 -5.68
CA GLU A 260 -0.87 10.03 -6.70
C GLU A 260 -1.84 8.97 -6.16
N GLU A 261 -1.52 8.33 -5.06
CA GLU A 261 -2.33 7.26 -4.50
C GLU A 261 -3.62 7.76 -3.87
N SER A 262 -3.54 8.75 -3.00
CA SER A 262 -4.69 9.27 -2.24
C SER A 262 -5.44 10.41 -2.96
N GLY A 263 -5.02 10.81 -4.15
CA GLY A 263 -5.63 11.88 -4.95
C GLY A 263 -6.34 11.36 -6.19
N ILE A 264 -5.58 10.80 -7.14
CA ILE A 264 -6.10 10.39 -8.46
C ILE A 264 -7.11 9.24 -8.31
N TYR A 265 -6.80 8.24 -7.49
CA TYR A 265 -7.61 7.04 -7.30
C TYR A 265 -8.39 7.05 -5.98
N LEU A 266 -8.56 8.20 -5.34
CA LEU A 266 -9.13 8.35 -4.00
C LEU A 266 -10.40 7.52 -3.75
N ASN A 267 -11.40 7.60 -4.63
CA ASN A 267 -12.66 6.88 -4.46
C ASN A 267 -12.48 5.36 -4.61
N GLN A 268 -11.70 4.96 -5.60
CA GLN A 268 -11.39 3.54 -5.83
C GLN A 268 -10.63 2.96 -4.65
N GLN A 269 -9.62 3.66 -4.17
CA GLN A 269 -8.83 3.25 -3.01
C GLN A 269 -9.68 3.21 -1.75
N SER A 270 -10.52 4.22 -1.50
CA SER A 270 -11.39 4.31 -0.33
C SER A 270 -12.33 3.13 -0.21
N ILE A 271 -13.10 2.85 -1.26
CA ILE A 271 -14.11 1.78 -1.23
C ILE A 271 -13.45 0.39 -1.13
N ARG A 272 -12.35 0.16 -1.87
CA ARG A 272 -11.64 -1.12 -1.84
C ARG A 272 -10.93 -1.33 -0.50
N THR A 273 -10.41 -0.27 0.12
CA THR A 273 -9.85 -0.31 1.47
C THR A 273 -10.93 -0.67 2.49
N ALA A 274 -12.12 -0.07 2.38
CA ALA A 274 -13.25 -0.39 3.25
C ALA A 274 -13.65 -1.87 3.18
N TYR A 275 -13.69 -2.45 1.97
CA TYR A 275 -13.95 -3.88 1.79
C TYR A 275 -12.81 -4.75 2.37
N ALA A 276 -11.56 -4.40 2.08
CA ALA A 276 -10.40 -5.18 2.52
C ALA A 276 -10.22 -5.17 4.04
N PHE A 277 -10.54 -4.04 4.68
CA PHE A 277 -10.39 -3.86 6.12
C PHE A 277 -11.66 -4.17 6.93
N GLY A 278 -12.76 -4.52 6.24
CA GLY A 278 -14.00 -4.87 6.91
C GLY A 278 -14.71 -3.69 7.57
N ALA A 279 -14.52 -2.46 7.05
CA ALA A 279 -15.08 -1.25 7.65
C ALA A 279 -16.60 -1.20 7.66
N PHE A 280 -17.26 -2.01 6.84
CA PHE A 280 -18.71 -2.10 6.76
C PHE A 280 -19.30 -3.26 7.56
N ILE A 281 -18.47 -4.04 8.23
CA ILE A 281 -18.92 -5.17 9.04
C ILE A 281 -18.46 -4.98 10.49
N PRO A 282 -19.31 -5.33 11.49
CA PRO A 282 -18.94 -5.12 12.88
C PRO A 282 -17.78 -6.02 13.30
N HIS A 283 -16.89 -5.50 14.13
CA HIS A 283 -15.95 -6.27 14.91
C HIS A 283 -16.64 -6.67 16.21
N ASN A 284 -16.81 -7.96 16.46
CA ASN A 284 -17.55 -8.47 17.61
C ASN A 284 -16.82 -9.66 18.26
N ASN A 285 -17.19 -9.96 19.51
CA ASN A 285 -16.61 -11.07 20.26
C ASN A 285 -17.12 -12.46 19.85
N ASP A 286 -17.97 -12.56 18.84
CA ASP A 286 -18.40 -13.86 18.26
C ASP A 286 -17.44 -14.30 17.14
N TYR A 287 -16.53 -13.42 16.71
CA TYR A 287 -15.48 -13.65 15.69
C TYR A 287 -16.02 -14.19 14.34
N ASP A 288 -17.30 -13.97 14.07
CA ASP A 288 -17.96 -14.41 12.82
C ASP A 288 -18.00 -13.31 11.74
N LYS A 289 -17.56 -12.09 12.07
CA LYS A 289 -17.53 -10.91 11.20
C LYS A 289 -16.09 -10.37 11.05
N GLY A 290 -15.89 -9.09 11.31
CA GLY A 290 -14.59 -8.44 11.27
C GLY A 290 -13.63 -8.98 12.34
N VAL A 291 -12.36 -9.11 11.98
CA VAL A 291 -11.26 -9.54 12.84
C VAL A 291 -10.04 -8.66 12.59
N ASN A 292 -8.91 -8.91 13.26
CA ASN A 292 -7.67 -8.19 13.00
C ASN A 292 -7.24 -8.29 11.52
N GLN A 293 -6.34 -7.38 11.10
CA GLN A 293 -5.82 -7.31 9.73
C GLN A 293 -4.56 -8.18 9.50
N GLY A 294 -4.20 -9.03 10.46
CA GLY A 294 -2.94 -9.76 10.44
C GLY A 294 -1.73 -8.92 10.84
N VAL A 295 -1.92 -7.63 11.05
CA VAL A 295 -0.89 -6.64 11.41
C VAL A 295 -1.36 -5.66 12.49
N GLY A 296 -2.60 -5.77 12.93
CA GLY A 296 -3.28 -4.93 13.90
C GLY A 296 -4.74 -4.72 13.54
N TYR A 297 -5.47 -3.95 14.34
CA TYR A 297 -6.87 -3.63 14.09
C TYR A 297 -7.00 -2.32 13.32
N PRO A 298 -7.82 -2.24 12.25
CA PRO A 298 -8.34 -0.97 11.80
C PRO A 298 -9.35 -0.51 12.86
N SER A 299 -9.08 0.57 13.54
CA SER A 299 -10.10 1.10 14.44
C SER A 299 -11.26 1.70 13.62
N ASP A 300 -12.49 1.53 14.09
CA ASP A 300 -13.65 2.23 13.52
C ASP A 300 -13.42 3.77 13.53
N ILE A 301 -12.60 4.26 14.43
CA ILE A 301 -12.16 5.66 14.50
C ILE A 301 -11.32 6.05 13.30
N ILE A 302 -10.40 5.21 12.80
CA ILE A 302 -9.61 5.51 11.59
C ILE A 302 -10.52 5.83 10.42
N MET A 303 -11.63 5.09 10.31
CA MET A 303 -12.58 5.20 9.21
C MET A 303 -13.53 6.39 9.36
N GLN A 304 -13.80 6.83 10.59
CA GLN A 304 -14.78 7.87 10.92
C GLN A 304 -14.13 9.15 11.42
N SER A 305 -12.88 9.13 11.86
CA SER A 305 -12.21 10.30 12.42
C SER A 305 -12.06 11.41 11.40
N LYS A 306 -12.44 12.61 11.83
CA LYS A 306 -12.17 13.87 11.13
C LYS A 306 -10.84 14.50 11.58
N ASN A 307 -10.18 13.92 12.57
CA ASN A 307 -8.95 14.44 13.18
C ASN A 307 -7.72 13.80 12.53
N LYS A 308 -7.67 13.82 11.22
CA LYS A 308 -6.48 13.51 10.43
C LYS A 308 -5.72 14.79 10.19
N SER A 309 -4.43 14.78 10.50
CA SER A 309 -3.56 15.93 10.42
C SER A 309 -2.27 15.58 9.70
N PHE A 310 -1.68 16.56 9.06
CA PHE A 310 -0.47 16.40 8.28
C PHE A 310 0.46 17.59 8.49
N PHE A 311 1.73 17.31 8.78
CA PHE A 311 2.80 18.31 8.73
C PHE A 311 3.66 18.01 7.51
N ALA A 312 3.77 18.98 6.59
CA ALA A 312 4.58 18.79 5.39
C ALA A 312 6.05 18.58 5.77
N PRO A 313 6.76 17.60 5.18
CA PRO A 313 8.17 17.40 5.43
C PRO A 313 8.99 18.65 5.13
N ASN A 314 9.89 19.01 6.05
CA ASN A 314 10.81 20.14 5.90
C ASN A 314 12.28 19.69 5.74
N ILE A 315 12.55 18.38 5.86
CA ILE A 315 13.82 17.74 5.50
C ILE A 315 13.52 16.56 4.59
N LEU A 316 14.13 16.52 3.42
CA LEU A 316 13.89 15.50 2.41
C LEU A 316 15.10 14.59 2.21
N VAL A 317 14.86 13.29 2.26
CA VAL A 317 15.86 12.23 2.02
C VAL A 317 15.72 11.76 0.57
N ASP A 318 16.79 11.76 -0.20
CA ASP A 318 16.83 11.12 -1.52
C ASP A 318 17.28 9.65 -1.36
N ASP A 319 18.55 9.32 -1.54
CA ASP A 319 19.05 7.95 -1.36
C ASP A 319 19.65 7.70 0.03
N LEU A 320 20.44 8.62 0.54
CA LEU A 320 21.16 8.52 1.81
C LEU A 320 21.35 9.87 2.45
N MET A 321 21.00 9.98 3.73
CA MET A 321 21.25 11.20 4.51
C MET A 321 21.67 10.84 5.93
N ILE A 322 22.74 11.46 6.43
CA ILE A 322 23.19 11.27 7.80
C ILE A 322 23.06 12.59 8.55
N LEU A 323 22.34 12.55 9.65
CA LEU A 323 22.08 13.70 10.51
C LEU A 323 22.58 13.43 11.92
N LYS A 324 23.14 14.45 12.56
CA LYS A 324 23.26 14.46 14.01
C LYS A 324 22.08 15.22 14.58
N VAL A 325 21.30 14.55 15.42
CA VAL A 325 20.06 15.06 15.99
C VAL A 325 20.04 14.71 17.47
N ASP A 326 20.01 15.70 18.34
CA ASP A 326 19.84 15.56 19.79
C ASP A 326 20.72 14.45 20.41
N GLY A 327 22.02 14.49 20.11
CA GLY A 327 23.03 13.57 20.62
C GLY A 327 23.12 12.23 19.89
N LEU A 328 22.26 11.96 18.92
CA LEU A 328 22.27 10.73 18.10
C LEU A 328 22.75 11.02 16.67
N THR A 329 23.43 10.04 16.10
CA THR A 329 23.76 10.01 14.67
C THR A 329 22.74 9.12 13.97
N LEU A 330 21.87 9.74 13.18
CA LEU A 330 20.76 9.13 12.48
C LEU A 330 21.10 9.01 11.00
N GLU A 331 21.06 7.82 10.47
CA GLU A 331 21.29 7.53 9.06
C GLU A 331 20.01 7.07 8.40
N PHE A 332 19.46 7.91 7.53
CA PHE A 332 18.26 7.65 6.73
C PHE A 332 18.67 7.15 5.35
N PHE A 333 18.08 6.09 4.87
CA PHE A 333 18.39 5.55 3.55
C PHE A 333 17.16 4.98 2.87
N HIS A 334 17.09 5.18 1.55
CA HIS A 334 15.98 4.76 0.71
C HIS A 334 15.86 3.24 0.65
N THR A 335 14.66 2.72 0.90
CA THR A 335 14.33 1.29 0.92
C THR A 335 13.00 1.05 0.20
N PRO A 336 12.95 1.26 -1.14
CA PRO A 336 11.73 1.02 -1.91
C PRO A 336 11.30 -0.45 -1.79
N GLY A 337 10.00 -0.68 -1.72
CA GLY A 337 9.47 -2.04 -1.55
C GLY A 337 7.96 -2.06 -1.41
N GLU A 338 7.47 -2.01 -0.18
CA GLU A 338 6.04 -1.85 0.10
C GLU A 338 5.51 -0.54 -0.48
N ALA A 339 6.27 0.52 -0.33
CA ALA A 339 6.05 1.81 -0.94
C ALA A 339 7.33 2.26 -1.68
N PRO A 340 7.20 2.95 -2.83
CA PRO A 340 8.35 3.37 -3.62
C PRO A 340 9.21 4.45 -2.96
N ASP A 341 8.66 5.18 -2.00
CA ASP A 341 9.29 6.22 -1.19
C ASP A 341 9.70 5.74 0.22
N GLY A 342 9.80 4.42 0.41
CA GLY A 342 10.19 3.82 1.67
C GLY A 342 11.57 4.28 2.14
N VAL A 343 11.70 4.68 3.41
CA VAL A 343 12.99 5.06 4.04
C VAL A 343 13.14 4.32 5.36
N ALA A 344 14.28 3.67 5.55
CA ALA A 344 14.69 3.13 6.83
C ALA A 344 15.60 4.11 7.59
N LEU A 345 15.64 3.97 8.91
CA LEU A 345 16.51 4.74 9.80
C LEU A 345 17.41 3.81 10.59
N TYR A 346 18.72 4.05 10.58
CA TYR A 346 19.70 3.38 11.44
C TYR A 346 20.28 4.35 12.46
N ILE A 347 20.41 3.94 13.72
CA ILE A 347 20.95 4.72 14.83
C ILE A 347 22.33 4.22 15.18
N HIS A 348 23.38 5.02 14.92
CA HIS A 348 24.78 4.60 15.06
C HIS A 348 25.15 4.22 16.50
N GLU A 349 24.70 4.98 17.51
CA GLU A 349 25.08 4.82 18.90
C GLU A 349 24.59 3.50 19.51
N THR A 350 23.41 3.03 19.07
CA THR A 350 22.77 1.84 19.66
C THR A 350 22.82 0.64 18.72
N GLY A 351 22.89 0.85 17.43
CA GLY A 351 22.75 -0.18 16.40
C GLY A 351 21.30 -0.58 16.17
N ASP A 352 20.36 0.26 16.54
CA ASP A 352 18.92 0.05 16.32
C ASP A 352 18.51 0.51 14.94
N MET A 353 17.44 -0.09 14.38
CA MET A 353 16.89 0.27 13.09
C MET A 353 15.36 0.43 13.15
N VAL A 354 14.85 1.42 12.44
CA VAL A 354 13.44 1.53 12.09
C VAL A 354 13.29 1.11 10.64
N GLY A 355 12.54 0.06 10.38
CA GLY A 355 12.37 -0.53 9.05
C GLY A 355 11.08 -0.13 8.33
N GLY A 356 10.17 0.58 9.02
CA GLY A 356 8.85 0.90 8.47
C GLY A 356 8.14 -0.37 7.98
N ASP A 357 7.55 -0.29 6.80
CA ASP A 357 6.88 -1.40 6.13
C ASP A 357 7.75 -2.19 5.16
N THR A 358 9.07 -1.94 5.16
CA THR A 358 9.99 -2.82 4.43
C THR A 358 9.95 -4.25 4.98
N ILE A 359 9.58 -4.42 6.26
CA ILE A 359 9.12 -5.67 6.87
C ILE A 359 7.73 -5.43 7.49
N GLN A 360 6.70 -6.07 6.97
CA GLN A 360 5.30 -5.85 7.35
C GLN A 360 4.84 -6.70 8.56
N GLY A 361 5.75 -7.16 9.41
CA GLY A 361 5.43 -8.02 10.55
C GLY A 361 5.30 -9.49 10.17
N GLU A 362 4.51 -10.23 10.97
CA GLU A 362 4.37 -11.70 10.87
C GLU A 362 3.48 -12.12 9.69
N THR A 363 3.81 -11.67 8.51
CA THR A 363 3.05 -11.98 7.28
C THR A 363 3.97 -12.18 6.08
N ILE A 364 3.53 -12.98 5.10
CA ILE A 364 4.13 -12.97 3.77
C ILE A 364 4.13 -11.53 3.24
N PRO A 365 5.25 -11.05 2.64
CA PRO A 365 5.28 -9.72 2.01
C PRO A 365 4.09 -9.51 1.09
N ASN A 366 3.37 -8.41 1.24
CA ASN A 366 2.19 -8.13 0.44
C ASN A 366 2.57 -7.39 -0.85
N LEU A 367 2.96 -8.11 -1.89
CA LEU A 367 3.28 -7.52 -3.20
C LEU A 367 2.05 -6.90 -3.89
N TYR A 368 0.86 -7.35 -3.54
CA TYR A 368 -0.37 -6.80 -4.07
C TYR A 368 -1.41 -6.57 -2.98
N THR A 369 -1.64 -5.33 -2.65
CA THR A 369 -2.81 -5.00 -1.83
C THR A 369 -4.07 -5.00 -2.68
N ILE A 370 -5.08 -5.79 -2.26
CA ILE A 370 -6.34 -5.93 -3.01
C ILE A 370 -7.17 -4.62 -3.09
N ARG A 371 -6.78 -3.60 -2.34
CA ARG A 371 -7.32 -2.24 -2.50
C ARG A 371 -6.88 -1.59 -3.82
N GLY A 372 -5.80 -2.08 -4.43
CA GLY A 372 -5.13 -1.48 -5.56
C GLY A 372 -4.05 -0.50 -5.09
N ALA A 373 -2.87 -0.65 -5.62
CA ALA A 373 -1.72 0.23 -5.40
C ALA A 373 -0.81 0.15 -6.62
N GLU A 374 0.22 0.96 -6.65
CA GLU A 374 1.30 0.86 -7.61
C GLU A 374 1.92 -0.54 -7.57
N TYR A 375 2.49 -0.98 -8.70
CA TYR A 375 3.20 -2.26 -8.77
C TYR A 375 4.38 -2.26 -7.82
N ARG A 376 4.47 -3.29 -6.98
CA ARG A 376 5.58 -3.51 -6.05
C ARG A 376 6.50 -4.56 -6.66
N ASP A 377 7.74 -4.16 -6.95
CA ASP A 377 8.75 -5.07 -7.49
C ASP A 377 9.36 -5.92 -6.38
N GLY A 378 9.21 -7.23 -6.49
CA GLY A 378 9.70 -8.17 -5.46
C GLY A 378 11.23 -8.23 -5.36
N LEU A 379 11.98 -7.96 -6.45
CA LEU A 379 13.44 -7.93 -6.41
C LEU A 379 13.96 -6.65 -5.82
N GLU A 380 13.41 -5.49 -6.22
CA GLU A 380 13.76 -4.20 -5.63
C GLU A 380 13.51 -4.20 -4.12
N TRP A 381 12.36 -4.76 -3.71
CA TRP A 381 12.05 -4.89 -2.28
C TRP A 381 13.03 -5.82 -1.55
N ALA A 382 13.38 -6.96 -2.13
CA ALA A 382 14.37 -7.87 -1.54
C ALA A 382 15.76 -7.22 -1.44
N ASP A 383 16.15 -6.41 -2.43
CA ASP A 383 17.43 -5.69 -2.44
C ASP A 383 17.46 -4.58 -1.38
N SER A 384 16.33 -3.90 -1.12
CA SER A 384 16.16 -2.97 -0.01
C SER A 384 16.35 -3.65 1.35
N ILE A 385 15.80 -4.85 1.53
CA ILE A 385 16.00 -5.63 2.77
C ILE A 385 17.48 -6.03 2.89
N ASP A 386 18.15 -6.43 1.82
CA ASP A 386 19.58 -6.73 1.86
C ASP A 386 20.43 -5.49 2.18
N ARG A 387 20.02 -4.30 1.72
CA ARG A 387 20.63 -3.03 2.15
C ARG A 387 20.52 -2.87 3.67
N MET A 388 19.33 -3.05 4.24
CA MET A 388 19.12 -3.01 5.70
C MET A 388 20.00 -4.02 6.44
N ARG A 389 20.12 -5.25 5.95
CA ARG A 389 20.96 -6.32 6.55
C ARG A 389 22.43 -5.94 6.61
N ARG A 390 22.96 -5.14 5.68
CA ARG A 390 24.36 -4.68 5.69
C ARG A 390 24.72 -3.81 6.88
N TYR A 391 23.74 -3.20 7.54
CA TYR A 391 23.92 -2.45 8.79
C TYR A 391 24.04 -3.37 10.03
N GLN A 392 23.67 -4.64 9.92
CA GLN A 392 23.67 -5.62 11.01
C GLN A 392 22.96 -5.09 12.27
N PRO A 393 21.70 -4.66 12.17
CA PRO A 393 20.99 -4.03 13.27
C PRO A 393 20.77 -5.01 14.43
N LYS A 394 20.80 -4.47 15.66
CA LYS A 394 20.57 -5.23 16.89
C LYS A 394 19.10 -5.33 17.25
N SER A 395 18.31 -4.35 16.83
CA SER A 395 16.86 -4.35 16.93
C SER A 395 16.26 -3.74 15.69
N LEU A 396 15.04 -4.15 15.35
CA LEU A 396 14.30 -3.69 14.19
C LEU A 396 12.90 -3.32 14.62
N SER A 397 12.59 -2.02 14.62
CA SER A 397 11.24 -1.54 14.84
C SER A 397 10.45 -1.57 13.54
N LEU A 398 9.21 -2.07 13.64
CA LEU A 398 8.28 -2.23 12.53
C LEU A 398 7.06 -1.32 12.74
N HIS A 399 6.51 -0.86 11.63
CA HIS A 399 5.28 -0.08 11.65
C HIS A 399 4.03 -0.98 11.79
N HIS A 400 4.06 -2.15 11.18
CA HIS A 400 3.05 -3.20 11.32
C HIS A 400 3.63 -4.46 11.95
N GLY A 401 2.78 -5.21 12.68
CA GLY A 401 3.20 -6.41 13.37
C GLY A 401 4.18 -6.14 14.53
N ARG A 402 4.71 -7.20 15.10
CA ARG A 402 5.61 -7.10 16.25
C ARG A 402 7.05 -6.91 15.79
N SER A 403 7.75 -5.98 16.42
CA SER A 403 9.17 -5.68 16.20
C SER A 403 10.08 -6.84 16.59
N ALA A 404 11.31 -6.88 16.05
CA ALA A 404 12.31 -7.90 16.35
C ALA A 404 13.48 -7.31 17.16
N VAL A 405 13.98 -8.08 18.13
CA VAL A 405 15.15 -7.73 18.94
C VAL A 405 16.13 -8.89 18.95
N ASN A 406 17.40 -8.60 19.24
CA ASN A 406 18.53 -9.50 19.08
C ASN A 406 18.99 -9.61 17.62
N ALA A 407 20.27 -9.32 17.37
CA ALA A 407 20.85 -9.28 16.02
C ALA A 407 20.63 -10.58 15.22
N GLU A 408 20.68 -11.75 15.86
CA GLU A 408 20.43 -13.04 15.21
C GLU A 408 18.96 -13.15 14.75
N ARG A 409 18.02 -12.72 15.61
CA ARG A 409 16.58 -12.71 15.25
C ARG A 409 16.26 -11.70 14.16
N VAL A 410 16.85 -10.52 14.22
CA VAL A 410 16.66 -9.45 13.21
C VAL A 410 17.17 -9.93 11.84
N GLU A 411 18.36 -10.56 11.81
CA GLU A 411 18.92 -11.14 10.59
C GLU A 411 18.04 -12.29 10.04
N ASP A 412 17.56 -13.17 10.89
CA ASP A 412 16.66 -14.28 10.54
C ASP A 412 15.38 -13.78 9.88
N VAL A 413 14.72 -12.78 10.49
CA VAL A 413 13.49 -12.17 9.95
C VAL A 413 13.74 -11.50 8.59
N MET A 414 14.77 -10.66 8.49
CA MET A 414 15.08 -9.95 7.25
C MET A 414 15.46 -10.91 6.13
N LYS A 415 16.27 -11.94 6.45
CA LYS A 415 16.66 -12.95 5.47
C LYS A 415 15.46 -13.74 4.96
N ALA A 416 14.60 -14.24 5.84
CA ALA A 416 13.41 -15.00 5.45
C ALA A 416 12.51 -14.17 4.54
N TYR A 417 12.34 -12.89 4.85
CA TYR A 417 11.55 -11.95 4.05
C TYR A 417 12.13 -11.76 2.64
N ALA A 418 13.43 -11.44 2.54
CA ALA A 418 14.11 -11.26 1.26
C ALA A 418 14.09 -12.55 0.41
N ASP A 419 14.35 -13.70 1.02
CA ASP A 419 14.35 -15.01 0.33
C ASP A 419 12.94 -15.37 -0.18
N SER A 420 11.88 -15.05 0.58
CA SER A 420 10.50 -15.29 0.16
C SER A 420 10.11 -14.45 -1.07
N LEU A 421 10.51 -13.18 -1.09
CA LEU A 421 10.30 -12.28 -2.22
C LEU A 421 11.01 -12.80 -3.48
N ARG A 422 12.30 -13.13 -3.37
CA ARG A 422 13.09 -13.68 -4.48
C ARG A 422 12.52 -14.99 -4.99
N TYR A 423 12.16 -15.89 -4.09
CA TYR A 423 11.58 -17.17 -4.50
C TYR A 423 10.29 -16.97 -5.31
N MET A 424 9.35 -16.17 -4.81
CA MET A 424 8.09 -15.93 -5.52
C MET A 424 8.34 -15.25 -6.86
N GLN A 425 9.20 -14.24 -6.92
CA GLN A 425 9.55 -13.51 -8.13
C GLN A 425 10.20 -14.43 -9.17
N ASP A 426 11.29 -15.08 -8.79
CA ASP A 426 12.11 -15.88 -9.70
C ASP A 426 11.35 -17.10 -10.25
N GLN A 427 10.61 -17.81 -9.39
CA GLN A 427 9.83 -18.95 -9.85
C GLN A 427 8.68 -18.51 -10.74
N THR A 428 8.01 -17.40 -10.45
CA THR A 428 6.96 -16.87 -11.31
C THR A 428 7.50 -16.50 -12.69
N VAL A 429 8.59 -15.73 -12.76
CA VAL A 429 9.21 -15.33 -14.01
C VAL A 429 9.72 -16.55 -14.80
N ARG A 430 10.33 -17.51 -14.10
CA ARG A 430 10.79 -18.75 -14.73
C ARG A 430 9.65 -19.53 -15.42
N TYR A 431 8.48 -19.61 -14.79
CA TYR A 431 7.33 -20.31 -15.37
C TYR A 431 6.55 -19.47 -16.39
N ILE A 432 6.54 -18.13 -16.28
CA ILE A 432 6.08 -17.24 -17.37
C ILE A 432 6.83 -17.56 -18.66
N ASN A 433 8.16 -17.69 -18.58
CA ASN A 433 9.00 -18.05 -19.72
C ASN A 433 8.75 -19.47 -20.29
N LYS A 434 8.01 -20.31 -19.59
CA LYS A 434 7.53 -21.61 -20.04
C LYS A 434 6.10 -21.57 -20.60
N GLY A 435 5.46 -20.39 -20.64
CA GLY A 435 4.14 -20.18 -21.22
C GLY A 435 2.97 -20.42 -20.28
N TYR A 436 3.20 -20.51 -18.95
CA TYR A 436 2.12 -20.63 -17.98
C TYR A 436 1.37 -19.32 -17.81
N THR A 437 0.06 -19.42 -17.65
CA THR A 437 -0.82 -18.26 -17.41
C THR A 437 -0.87 -17.85 -15.95
N MET A 438 -1.37 -16.64 -15.67
CA MET A 438 -1.49 -16.09 -14.32
C MET A 438 -2.22 -17.04 -13.36
N HIS A 439 -3.37 -17.59 -13.78
CA HIS A 439 -4.16 -18.47 -12.91
C HIS A 439 -3.44 -19.79 -12.62
N GLU A 440 -2.82 -20.40 -13.64
CA GLU A 440 -2.04 -21.64 -13.45
C GLU A 440 -0.89 -21.44 -12.47
N LEU A 441 -0.20 -20.28 -12.53
CA LEU A 441 0.92 -19.98 -11.64
C LEU A 441 0.45 -19.67 -10.22
N SER A 442 -0.61 -18.85 -10.06
CA SER A 442 -1.14 -18.49 -8.75
C SER A 442 -1.66 -19.71 -7.97
N ASP A 443 -2.15 -20.74 -8.65
CA ASP A 443 -2.60 -21.97 -8.01
C ASP A 443 -1.44 -22.90 -7.61
N ASN A 444 -0.27 -22.78 -8.21
CA ASN A 444 0.80 -23.78 -8.11
C ASN A 444 2.08 -23.32 -7.42
N ILE A 445 2.44 -22.04 -7.48
CA ILE A 445 3.65 -21.55 -6.81
C ILE A 445 3.36 -21.33 -5.32
N ARG A 446 4.13 -22.01 -4.47
CA ARG A 446 4.05 -21.93 -2.99
C ARG A 446 5.47 -21.79 -2.44
N LEU A 447 5.60 -21.16 -1.29
CA LEU A 447 6.86 -21.08 -0.58
C LEU A 447 7.39 -22.48 -0.28
N PRO A 448 8.71 -22.69 -0.34
CA PRO A 448 9.32 -23.98 0.00
C PRO A 448 9.22 -24.25 1.50
N GLU A 449 9.41 -25.53 1.88
CA GLU A 449 9.29 -26.00 3.27
C GLU A 449 10.18 -25.21 4.25
N GLU A 450 11.33 -24.74 3.77
CA GLU A 450 12.31 -23.98 4.58
C GLU A 450 11.82 -22.58 4.96
N LEU A 451 10.82 -22.02 4.23
CA LEU A 451 10.29 -20.68 4.45
C LEU A 451 8.84 -20.68 4.97
N LYS A 452 8.03 -21.64 4.53
CA LYS A 452 6.56 -21.59 4.77
C LYS A 452 6.17 -21.62 6.25
N ASP A 453 7.00 -22.19 7.12
CA ASP A 453 6.73 -22.34 8.55
C ASP A 453 7.39 -21.21 9.38
N HIS A 454 8.07 -20.24 8.73
CA HIS A 454 8.64 -19.10 9.41
C HIS A 454 7.55 -18.17 9.95
N ASP A 455 7.64 -17.74 11.20
CA ASP A 455 6.60 -16.98 11.89
C ASP A 455 6.35 -15.57 11.30
N TYR A 456 7.30 -15.01 10.53
CA TYR A 456 7.12 -13.79 9.75
C TYR A 456 6.68 -14.03 8.30
N LEU A 457 6.37 -15.26 7.90
CA LEU A 457 5.89 -15.60 6.55
C LEU A 457 4.51 -16.29 6.57
N ARG A 458 3.67 -15.93 7.52
CA ARG A 458 2.31 -16.45 7.64
C ARG A 458 1.39 -15.80 6.59
N PRO A 459 0.42 -16.51 6.02
CA PRO A 459 -0.48 -15.97 4.97
C PRO A 459 -1.58 -15.09 5.60
N LEU A 460 -1.19 -14.03 6.31
CA LEU A 460 -2.11 -13.14 7.02
C LEU A 460 -2.48 -11.91 6.19
N ARG A 461 -1.51 -11.14 5.66
CA ARG A 461 -1.78 -9.96 4.83
C ARG A 461 -1.41 -10.20 3.37
N GLY A 462 -0.21 -10.69 3.11
CA GLY A 462 0.19 -11.23 1.82
C GLY A 462 -0.18 -12.70 1.67
N SER A 463 -0.29 -13.17 0.43
CA SER A 463 -0.43 -14.58 0.10
C SER A 463 0.31 -14.90 -1.18
N GLU A 464 0.79 -16.14 -1.32
CA GLU A 464 1.48 -16.56 -2.55
C GLU A 464 0.57 -16.37 -3.77
N TYR A 465 -0.72 -16.70 -3.65
CA TYR A 465 -1.67 -16.58 -4.75
C TYR A 465 -1.73 -15.16 -5.31
N GLN A 466 -1.96 -14.16 -4.47
CA GLN A 466 -2.08 -12.78 -4.94
C GLN A 466 -0.74 -12.18 -5.37
N ASN A 467 0.37 -12.57 -4.71
CA ASN A 467 1.70 -12.11 -5.06
C ASN A 467 2.13 -12.63 -6.44
N VAL A 468 1.95 -13.92 -6.71
CA VAL A 468 2.25 -14.53 -8.01
C VAL A 468 1.41 -13.90 -9.12
N ALA A 469 0.11 -13.65 -8.88
CA ALA A 469 -0.76 -12.96 -9.82
C ALA A 469 -0.26 -11.53 -10.13
N ASN A 470 0.19 -10.81 -9.09
CA ASN A 470 0.74 -9.46 -9.27
C ASN A 470 2.06 -9.46 -10.02
N ILE A 471 2.97 -10.37 -9.70
CA ILE A 471 4.24 -10.53 -10.44
C ILE A 471 3.96 -10.83 -11.92
N TYR A 472 3.00 -11.71 -12.22
CA TYR A 472 2.60 -11.97 -13.59
C TYR A 472 2.10 -10.70 -14.28
N ALA A 473 1.13 -10.02 -13.67
CA ALA A 473 0.54 -8.82 -14.24
C ALA A 473 1.55 -7.69 -14.44
N GLY A 474 2.50 -7.50 -13.51
CA GLY A 474 3.55 -6.49 -13.61
C GLY A 474 4.57 -6.78 -14.72
N ASN A 475 4.85 -8.05 -15.01
CA ASN A 475 5.84 -8.44 -16.02
C ASN A 475 5.26 -8.59 -17.44
N VAL A 476 4.03 -9.12 -17.58
CA VAL A 476 3.44 -9.43 -18.91
C VAL A 476 2.06 -8.79 -19.13
N GLY A 477 1.53 -8.10 -18.14
CA GLY A 477 0.24 -7.41 -18.23
C GLY A 477 -0.96 -8.37 -18.11
N TRP A 478 -2.14 -7.88 -18.53
CA TRP A 478 -3.42 -8.56 -18.35
C TRP A 478 -3.68 -9.68 -19.38
N PHE A 479 -2.99 -9.66 -20.53
CA PHE A 479 -3.25 -10.58 -21.64
C PHE A 479 -2.59 -11.93 -21.38
N ASN A 480 -3.39 -13.00 -21.36
CA ASN A 480 -2.96 -14.35 -21.06
C ASN A 480 -2.47 -15.17 -22.29
N GLY A 481 -2.40 -14.55 -23.49
CA GLY A 481 -1.98 -15.20 -24.73
C GLY A 481 -3.11 -15.85 -25.54
N ASP A 482 -4.33 -15.96 -25.01
CA ASP A 482 -5.49 -16.49 -25.74
C ASP A 482 -6.17 -15.37 -26.55
N ALA A 483 -6.16 -15.47 -27.87
CA ALA A 483 -6.77 -14.49 -28.77
C ALA A 483 -8.28 -14.30 -28.53
N SER A 484 -8.98 -15.26 -27.93
CA SER A 484 -10.40 -15.13 -27.58
C SER A 484 -10.67 -14.03 -26.54
N GLU A 485 -9.64 -13.64 -25.75
CA GLU A 485 -9.71 -12.52 -24.82
C GLU A 485 -10.05 -11.19 -25.51
N PHE A 486 -9.64 -11.01 -26.77
CA PHE A 486 -9.98 -9.81 -27.56
C PHE A 486 -11.43 -9.79 -28.06
N ALA A 487 -12.13 -10.92 -28.02
CA ALA A 487 -13.48 -11.10 -28.55
C ALA A 487 -14.50 -11.38 -27.45
N LYS A 488 -14.20 -11.05 -26.19
CA LYS A 488 -15.14 -11.25 -25.07
C LYS A 488 -16.43 -10.46 -25.29
N PRO A 489 -17.60 -11.11 -25.33
CA PRO A 489 -18.88 -10.41 -25.31
C PRO A 489 -19.08 -9.64 -23.99
N ALA A 490 -20.07 -8.73 -23.96
CA ALA A 490 -20.44 -8.07 -22.73
C ALA A 490 -20.79 -9.11 -21.63
N HIS A 491 -20.44 -8.82 -20.40
CA HIS A 491 -20.63 -9.76 -19.27
C HIS A 491 -22.09 -10.22 -19.12
N LYS A 492 -23.05 -9.32 -19.39
CA LYS A 492 -24.49 -9.66 -19.33
C LYS A 492 -24.90 -10.64 -20.41
N ASP A 493 -24.39 -10.48 -21.65
CA ASP A 493 -24.71 -11.37 -22.77
C ASP A 493 -24.13 -12.76 -22.55
N MET A 494 -22.88 -12.83 -22.04
CA MET A 494 -22.28 -14.10 -21.66
C MET A 494 -23.01 -14.76 -20.49
N ALA A 495 -23.45 -13.98 -19.48
CA ALA A 495 -24.21 -14.50 -18.35
C ALA A 495 -25.53 -15.11 -18.83
N GLN A 496 -26.25 -14.45 -19.73
CA GLN A 496 -27.49 -14.99 -20.31
C GLN A 496 -27.24 -16.31 -21.04
N LEU A 497 -26.19 -16.38 -21.87
CA LEU A 497 -25.82 -17.62 -22.57
C LEU A 497 -25.54 -18.76 -21.60
N TYR A 498 -24.76 -18.52 -20.54
CA TYR A 498 -24.48 -19.53 -19.53
C TYR A 498 -25.75 -19.96 -18.78
N VAL A 499 -26.62 -19.02 -18.39
CA VAL A 499 -27.90 -19.34 -17.74
C VAL A 499 -28.75 -20.25 -18.64
N ASP A 500 -28.87 -19.92 -19.94
CA ASP A 500 -29.65 -20.72 -20.90
C ASP A 500 -29.05 -22.14 -21.07
N MET A 501 -27.72 -22.24 -21.23
CA MET A 501 -27.03 -23.51 -21.40
C MET A 501 -27.09 -24.41 -20.16
N MET A 502 -27.13 -23.81 -18.95
CA MET A 502 -27.23 -24.53 -17.69
C MET A 502 -28.67 -24.94 -17.32
N GLY A 503 -29.66 -24.64 -18.17
CA GLY A 503 -31.04 -25.03 -17.96
C GLY A 503 -31.91 -24.01 -17.22
N GLY A 504 -31.48 -22.76 -17.20
CA GLY A 504 -32.16 -21.61 -16.62
C GLY A 504 -31.80 -21.32 -15.17
N SER A 505 -32.20 -20.13 -14.67
CA SER A 505 -31.89 -19.67 -13.33
C SER A 505 -32.29 -20.62 -12.22
N ASP A 506 -33.43 -21.28 -12.33
CA ASP A 506 -33.92 -22.22 -11.29
C ASP A 506 -33.06 -23.50 -11.20
N ALA A 507 -32.56 -23.99 -12.34
CA ALA A 507 -31.65 -25.12 -12.36
C ALA A 507 -30.29 -24.76 -11.71
N ILE A 508 -29.78 -23.56 -11.97
CA ILE A 508 -28.52 -23.03 -11.36
C ILE A 508 -28.70 -22.86 -9.86
N LYS A 509 -29.81 -22.24 -9.39
CA LYS A 509 -30.10 -22.07 -7.96
C LYS A 509 -30.11 -23.41 -7.21
N LYS A 510 -30.76 -24.43 -7.77
CA LYS A 510 -30.76 -25.80 -7.20
C LYS A 510 -29.39 -26.46 -7.23
N ALA A 511 -28.57 -26.16 -8.24
CA ALA A 511 -27.19 -26.64 -8.28
C ALA A 511 -26.35 -25.96 -7.23
N ALA A 512 -26.50 -24.64 -7.06
CA ALA A 512 -25.81 -23.86 -6.05
C ALA A 512 -26.13 -24.31 -4.62
N ASP A 513 -27.41 -24.65 -4.30
CA ASP A 513 -27.78 -25.23 -3.00
C ASP A 513 -26.96 -26.48 -2.69
N ARG A 514 -26.88 -27.41 -3.66
CA ARG A 514 -26.08 -28.64 -3.50
C ARG A 514 -24.57 -28.37 -3.34
N LEU A 515 -24.03 -27.40 -4.12
CA LEU A 515 -22.62 -27.04 -4.02
C LEU A 515 -22.30 -26.42 -2.64
N ILE A 516 -23.19 -25.58 -2.12
CA ILE A 516 -23.05 -25.00 -0.78
C ILE A 516 -23.10 -26.07 0.30
N GLU A 517 -24.05 -27.03 0.20
CA GLU A 517 -24.16 -28.18 1.12
C GLU A 517 -22.88 -29.06 1.08
N GLN A 518 -22.24 -29.17 -0.09
CA GLN A 518 -20.97 -29.89 -0.29
C GLN A 518 -19.71 -29.06 0.01
N GLN A 519 -19.86 -27.84 0.49
CA GLN A 519 -18.77 -26.89 0.77
C GLN A 519 -17.96 -26.47 -0.48
N HIS A 520 -18.53 -26.59 -1.66
CA HIS A 520 -17.98 -26.10 -2.93
C HIS A 520 -18.40 -24.64 -3.15
N TYR A 521 -17.96 -23.76 -2.24
CA TYR A 521 -18.40 -22.36 -2.22
C TYR A 521 -17.95 -21.58 -3.45
N GLY A 522 -16.71 -21.81 -3.94
CA GLY A 522 -16.18 -21.16 -5.12
C GLY A 522 -17.03 -21.39 -6.35
N GLU A 523 -17.37 -22.64 -6.63
CA GLU A 523 -18.20 -23.04 -7.77
C GLU A 523 -19.62 -22.46 -7.63
N ALA A 524 -20.20 -22.50 -6.42
CA ALA A 524 -21.51 -21.90 -6.16
C ALA A 524 -21.51 -20.39 -6.45
N MET A 525 -20.52 -19.66 -6.00
CA MET A 525 -20.36 -18.22 -6.26
C MET A 525 -20.25 -17.91 -7.75
N GLN A 526 -19.51 -18.71 -8.52
CA GLN A 526 -19.33 -18.50 -9.96
C GLN A 526 -20.65 -18.68 -10.73
N ILE A 527 -21.37 -19.78 -10.51
CA ILE A 527 -22.62 -20.00 -11.25
C ILE A 527 -23.73 -19.03 -10.85
N LEU A 528 -23.83 -18.65 -9.57
CA LEU A 528 -24.80 -17.65 -9.08
C LEU A 528 -24.49 -16.25 -9.62
N THR A 529 -23.22 -15.92 -9.89
CA THR A 529 -22.86 -14.65 -10.51
C THR A 529 -23.52 -14.45 -11.87
N HIS A 530 -23.70 -15.53 -12.67
CA HIS A 530 -24.39 -15.43 -13.95
C HIS A 530 -25.89 -15.14 -13.77
N VAL A 531 -26.54 -15.75 -12.78
CA VAL A 531 -27.97 -15.48 -12.47
C VAL A 531 -28.16 -14.02 -12.07
N ILE A 532 -27.32 -13.53 -11.16
CA ILE A 532 -27.40 -12.15 -10.66
C ILE A 532 -27.12 -11.13 -11.77
N ARG A 533 -26.18 -11.39 -12.68
CA ARG A 533 -25.90 -10.51 -13.84
C ARG A 533 -27.06 -10.43 -14.83
N VAL A 534 -27.85 -11.51 -14.95
CA VAL A 534 -29.08 -11.53 -15.79
C VAL A 534 -30.20 -10.80 -15.08
N ASP A 535 -30.41 -11.07 -13.80
CA ASP A 535 -31.44 -10.45 -12.97
C ASP A 535 -30.87 -10.04 -11.60
N HIS A 536 -30.51 -8.75 -11.46
CA HIS A 536 -30.06 -8.19 -10.20
C HIS A 536 -31.10 -8.22 -9.07
N GLY A 537 -32.37 -8.38 -9.40
CA GLY A 537 -33.47 -8.47 -8.47
C GLY A 537 -33.73 -9.90 -7.92
N ASP A 538 -33.00 -10.94 -8.41
CA ASP A 538 -33.15 -12.30 -7.87
C ASP A 538 -32.57 -12.42 -6.45
N MET A 539 -33.42 -12.08 -5.45
CA MET A 539 -33.01 -12.06 -4.04
C MET A 539 -32.65 -13.45 -3.52
N TYR A 540 -33.16 -14.53 -4.14
CA TYR A 540 -32.77 -15.88 -3.75
C TYR A 540 -31.32 -16.17 -4.19
N ALA A 541 -30.97 -15.90 -5.44
CA ALA A 541 -29.61 -16.08 -5.94
C ALA A 541 -28.59 -15.19 -5.18
N ARG A 542 -28.98 -13.95 -4.88
CA ARG A 542 -28.18 -13.03 -4.04
C ARG A 542 -27.95 -13.61 -2.64
N GLY A 543 -28.99 -14.10 -2.00
CA GLY A 543 -28.94 -14.73 -0.67
C GLY A 543 -28.06 -15.98 -0.64
N GLN A 544 -28.16 -16.84 -1.64
CA GLN A 544 -27.32 -18.04 -1.77
C GLN A 544 -25.84 -17.65 -1.97
N LYS A 545 -25.56 -16.68 -2.86
CA LYS A 545 -24.18 -16.19 -3.06
C LYS A 545 -23.61 -15.55 -1.81
N ALA A 546 -24.44 -14.81 -1.05
CA ALA A 546 -24.03 -14.24 0.23
C ALA A 546 -23.65 -15.32 1.26
N VAL A 547 -24.40 -16.42 1.35
CA VAL A 547 -24.06 -17.56 2.20
C VAL A 547 -22.76 -18.23 1.76
N ALA A 548 -22.57 -18.42 0.45
CA ALA A 548 -21.33 -19.00 -0.07
C ALA A 548 -20.11 -18.13 0.23
N LEU A 549 -20.21 -16.79 0.04
CA LEU A 549 -19.16 -15.82 0.38
C LEU A 549 -18.84 -15.83 1.87
N GLU A 550 -19.86 -15.84 2.74
CA GLU A 550 -19.67 -15.84 4.19
C GLU A 550 -18.93 -17.10 4.65
N ARG A 551 -19.35 -18.28 4.17
CA ARG A 551 -18.71 -19.56 4.50
C ARG A 551 -17.27 -19.62 3.98
N TRP A 552 -17.06 -19.24 2.74
CA TRP A 552 -15.73 -19.18 2.16
C TRP A 552 -14.84 -18.17 2.90
N GLY A 553 -15.37 -17.01 3.28
CA GLY A 553 -14.67 -15.98 4.04
C GLY A 553 -14.20 -16.48 5.41
N TRP A 554 -14.96 -17.32 6.10
CA TRP A 554 -14.57 -17.91 7.38
C TRP A 554 -13.36 -18.86 7.27
N GLU A 555 -13.18 -19.48 6.11
CA GLU A 555 -12.06 -20.40 5.84
C GLU A 555 -10.73 -19.66 5.49
N GLN A 556 -10.78 -18.34 5.29
CA GLN A 556 -9.60 -17.61 4.85
C GLN A 556 -8.69 -17.24 6.02
N SER A 557 -7.38 -17.51 5.87
CA SER A 557 -6.33 -17.01 6.76
C SER A 557 -6.02 -15.55 6.54
N THR A 558 -6.21 -15.07 5.30
CA THR A 558 -5.95 -13.68 4.89
C THR A 558 -7.14 -12.80 5.26
N PRO A 559 -7.02 -11.87 6.23
CA PRO A 559 -8.12 -10.99 6.66
C PRO A 559 -8.74 -10.21 5.52
N GLY A 560 -7.93 -9.69 4.59
CA GLY A 560 -8.43 -8.93 3.45
C GLY A 560 -9.40 -9.74 2.57
N TRP A 561 -9.15 -11.02 2.35
CA TRP A 561 -10.05 -11.90 1.60
C TRP A 561 -11.32 -12.20 2.39
N ARG A 562 -11.16 -12.49 3.69
CA ARG A 562 -12.28 -12.69 4.61
C ARG A 562 -13.20 -11.48 4.62
N HIS A 563 -12.66 -10.30 4.87
CA HIS A 563 -13.42 -9.07 4.99
C HIS A 563 -14.10 -8.70 3.66
N TRP A 564 -13.41 -8.90 2.55
CA TRP A 564 -14.01 -8.67 1.23
C TRP A 564 -15.20 -9.59 0.97
N ALA A 565 -15.07 -10.87 1.33
CA ALA A 565 -16.17 -11.84 1.19
C ALA A 565 -17.35 -11.52 2.09
N LEU A 566 -17.10 -11.19 3.36
CA LEU A 566 -18.15 -10.84 4.32
C LEU A 566 -18.86 -9.53 3.98
N THR A 567 -18.09 -8.52 3.55
CA THR A 567 -18.64 -7.25 3.05
C THR A 567 -19.47 -7.45 1.79
N GLY A 568 -18.99 -8.27 0.84
CA GLY A 568 -19.75 -8.64 -0.35
C GLY A 568 -21.03 -9.41 -0.03
N ALA A 569 -21.03 -10.25 1.02
CA ALA A 569 -22.24 -10.91 1.50
C ALA A 569 -23.25 -9.90 2.06
N ALA A 570 -22.81 -8.93 2.85
CA ALA A 570 -23.64 -7.83 3.36
C ALA A 570 -24.22 -6.98 2.23
N GLU A 571 -23.42 -6.65 1.21
CA GLU A 571 -23.89 -5.95 0.01
C GLU A 571 -24.99 -6.71 -0.73
N LEU A 572 -24.80 -8.01 -0.94
CA LEU A 572 -25.80 -8.86 -1.62
C LEU A 572 -27.12 -8.92 -0.87
N ARG A 573 -27.09 -8.83 0.46
CA ARG A 573 -28.28 -8.80 1.32
C ARG A 573 -28.94 -7.41 1.39
N GLY A 574 -28.29 -6.36 0.87
CA GLY A 574 -28.76 -4.96 0.97
C GLY A 574 -28.51 -4.33 2.35
N GLU A 575 -27.62 -4.89 3.15
CA GLU A 575 -27.30 -4.42 4.51
C GLU A 575 -26.42 -3.15 4.49
N LEU A 576 -25.82 -2.81 3.34
CA LEU A 576 -24.96 -1.64 3.19
C LEU A 576 -25.68 -0.39 2.67
N ASP A 577 -26.99 -0.49 2.39
CA ASP A 577 -27.77 0.64 1.92
C ASP A 577 -27.80 1.74 3.00
N GLY A 578 -27.32 2.93 2.66
CA GLY A 578 -27.23 4.09 3.55
C GLY A 578 -26.02 4.14 4.49
N VAL A 579 -25.20 3.08 4.59
CA VAL A 579 -23.96 3.09 5.39
C VAL A 579 -22.90 3.93 4.68
N LEU A 580 -22.89 3.89 3.35
CA LEU A 580 -21.88 4.52 2.51
C LEU A 580 -21.88 6.06 2.57
N ASP A 581 -23.04 6.66 2.92
CA ASP A 581 -23.19 8.12 2.97
C ASP A 581 -22.52 8.76 4.21
N THR A 582 -22.07 7.94 5.15
CA THR A 582 -21.56 8.40 6.46
C THR A 582 -20.04 8.36 6.59
N MET A 583 -19.31 7.83 5.60
CA MET A 583 -17.88 7.52 5.75
C MET A 583 -16.97 8.58 5.13
N ASN A 584 -15.92 8.95 5.87
CA ASN A 584 -14.87 9.85 5.41
C ASN A 584 -13.49 9.18 5.56
N PHE A 585 -13.12 8.38 4.55
CA PHE A 585 -11.94 7.50 4.60
C PHE A 585 -10.60 8.24 4.65
N PHE A 586 -10.45 9.33 3.90
CA PHE A 586 -9.17 10.00 3.71
C PHE A 586 -9.17 11.47 4.13
N GLY A 587 -10.07 11.87 5.02
CA GLY A 587 -10.18 13.25 5.47
C GLY A 587 -10.94 14.13 4.48
N ASP A 588 -11.01 15.41 4.81
CA ASP A 588 -11.63 16.41 3.96
C ASP A 588 -10.64 16.95 2.91
N ALA A 589 -11.06 17.96 2.16
CA ALA A 589 -10.24 18.60 1.15
C ALA A 589 -9.03 19.37 1.71
N SER A 590 -8.91 19.53 3.02
CA SER A 590 -7.82 20.30 3.65
C SER A 590 -6.44 19.76 3.25
N LYS A 591 -6.29 18.43 3.13
CA LYS A 591 -5.05 17.81 2.65
C LYS A 591 -4.59 18.31 1.27
N PHE A 592 -5.53 18.66 0.39
CA PHE A 592 -5.20 19.24 -0.92
C PHE A 592 -4.83 20.72 -0.82
N VAL A 593 -5.33 21.42 0.19
CA VAL A 593 -4.92 22.80 0.45
C VAL A 593 -3.47 22.88 0.91
N ASP A 594 -3.01 21.90 1.68
CA ASP A 594 -1.62 21.82 2.16
C ASP A 594 -0.66 21.20 1.12
N ALA A 595 -1.18 20.42 0.15
CA ALA A 595 -0.38 19.81 -0.91
C ALA A 595 0.27 20.84 -1.86
N PRO A 596 1.41 20.53 -2.54
CA PRO A 596 1.95 21.38 -3.58
C PRO A 596 0.91 21.69 -4.67
N THR A 597 0.86 22.94 -5.11
CA THR A 597 -0.16 23.38 -6.10
C THR A 597 -0.07 22.61 -7.42
N ASN A 598 1.14 22.22 -7.85
CA ASN A 598 1.34 21.41 -9.06
C ASN A 598 0.63 20.06 -8.97
N ASP A 599 0.67 19.42 -7.81
CA ASP A 599 0.03 18.12 -7.58
C ASP A 599 -1.49 18.26 -7.60
N VAL A 600 -2.02 19.30 -6.96
CA VAL A 600 -3.46 19.62 -6.99
C VAL A 600 -3.92 19.86 -8.43
N MET A 601 -3.16 20.62 -9.21
CA MET A 601 -3.46 20.90 -10.62
C MET A 601 -3.47 19.63 -11.48
N SER A 602 -2.62 18.64 -11.16
CA SER A 602 -2.56 17.35 -11.88
C SER A 602 -3.81 16.50 -11.72
N LEU A 603 -4.58 16.69 -10.64
CA LEU A 603 -5.81 15.95 -10.37
C LEU A 603 -7.00 16.43 -11.23
N ILE A 604 -7.01 17.69 -11.64
CA ILE A 604 -8.17 18.31 -12.31
C ILE A 604 -8.47 17.65 -13.67
N PRO A 605 -7.50 17.38 -14.54
CA PRO A 605 -7.77 16.71 -15.82
C PRO A 605 -8.40 15.33 -15.68
N THR A 606 -8.08 14.59 -14.61
CA THR A 606 -8.62 13.25 -14.37
C THR A 606 -10.11 13.24 -14.01
N ARG A 607 -10.67 14.41 -13.74
CA ARG A 607 -12.08 14.63 -13.37
C ARG A 607 -12.91 15.26 -14.49
N LEU A 608 -12.31 15.46 -15.68
CA LEU A 608 -13.02 16.05 -16.80
C LEU A 608 -14.17 15.16 -17.31
N MET A 609 -15.39 15.64 -17.26
CA MET A 609 -16.55 15.02 -17.91
C MET A 609 -16.51 15.27 -19.41
N ALA A 610 -15.71 14.51 -20.14
CA ALA A 610 -15.49 14.69 -21.58
C ALA A 610 -16.80 14.64 -22.40
N GLU A 611 -17.79 13.87 -21.94
CA GLU A 611 -19.12 13.76 -22.55
C GLU A 611 -19.95 15.04 -22.41
N GLN A 612 -19.64 15.93 -21.49
CA GLN A 612 -20.30 17.24 -21.31
C GLN A 612 -19.73 18.31 -22.24
N LEU A 613 -18.58 18.07 -22.87
CA LEU A 613 -17.99 18.98 -23.83
C LEU A 613 -18.63 18.79 -25.21
N THR A 614 -18.90 19.91 -25.88
CA THR A 614 -19.41 19.87 -27.24
C THR A 614 -18.32 19.48 -28.25
N THR A 615 -18.73 19.01 -29.44
CA THR A 615 -17.79 18.76 -30.54
C THR A 615 -17.14 20.06 -30.96
N ASN A 616 -15.82 20.09 -31.06
CA ASN A 616 -14.99 21.28 -31.38
C ASN A 616 -14.93 22.35 -30.26
N GLU A 617 -15.39 22.07 -29.06
CA GLU A 617 -15.14 22.97 -27.93
C GLU A 617 -13.63 23.00 -27.65
N SER A 618 -13.05 24.19 -27.71
CA SER A 618 -11.62 24.43 -27.51
C SER A 618 -11.44 25.84 -26.96
N TYR A 619 -10.70 25.94 -25.86
CA TYR A 619 -10.36 27.22 -25.22
C TYR A 619 -9.12 27.07 -24.32
N GLN A 620 -8.50 28.23 -24.03
CA GLN A 620 -7.36 28.32 -23.11
C GLN A 620 -7.70 29.27 -21.96
N ILE A 621 -7.31 28.87 -20.76
CA ILE A 621 -7.45 29.64 -19.53
C ILE A 621 -6.11 29.70 -18.81
N ASN A 622 -5.65 30.92 -18.50
CA ASN A 622 -4.56 31.10 -17.54
C ASN A 622 -5.15 31.11 -16.13
N LEU A 623 -4.76 30.17 -15.31
CA LEU A 623 -5.02 30.17 -13.87
C LEU A 623 -3.75 30.61 -13.15
N VAL A 624 -3.84 31.69 -12.37
CA VAL A 624 -2.73 32.17 -11.53
C VAL A 624 -3.11 31.86 -10.09
N VAL A 625 -2.53 30.80 -9.56
CA VAL A 625 -2.85 30.27 -8.23
C VAL A 625 -1.74 30.67 -7.25
N ASP A 626 -2.08 31.49 -6.27
CA ASP A 626 -1.12 32.08 -5.32
C ASP A 626 0.11 32.69 -6.02
N GLY A 627 -0.14 33.35 -7.17
CA GLY A 627 0.91 33.99 -7.99
C GLY A 627 1.63 33.05 -8.96
N SER A 628 1.43 31.74 -8.91
CA SER A 628 2.01 30.75 -9.84
C SER A 628 1.12 30.54 -11.06
N PRO A 629 1.65 30.64 -12.30
CA PRO A 629 0.87 30.51 -13.51
C PRO A 629 0.67 29.06 -13.95
N TYR A 630 -0.52 28.74 -14.45
CA TYR A 630 -0.92 27.46 -15.03
C TYR A 630 -1.76 27.71 -16.28
N LEU A 631 -1.33 27.17 -17.41
CA LEU A 631 -2.13 27.21 -18.63
C LEU A 631 -3.00 25.97 -18.72
N VAL A 632 -4.31 26.15 -18.62
CA VAL A 632 -5.31 25.09 -18.86
C VAL A 632 -5.74 25.17 -20.33
N ASN A 633 -5.53 24.08 -21.07
CA ASN A 633 -5.90 23.95 -22.47
C ASN A 633 -6.94 22.83 -22.61
N VAL A 634 -8.14 23.20 -23.02
CA VAL A 634 -9.23 22.25 -23.32
C VAL A 634 -9.38 22.16 -24.84
N SER A 635 -9.22 20.96 -25.38
CA SER A 635 -9.40 20.68 -26.81
C SER A 635 -9.65 19.18 -27.04
N ASN A 636 -10.34 18.84 -28.12
CA ASN A 636 -10.63 17.44 -28.46
C ASN A 636 -11.26 16.63 -27.30
N ARG A 637 -12.00 17.31 -26.42
CA ARG A 637 -12.58 16.74 -25.19
C ARG A 637 -11.55 16.22 -24.20
N THR A 638 -10.35 16.79 -24.22
CA THR A 638 -9.28 16.54 -23.24
C THR A 638 -8.92 17.86 -22.55
N MET A 639 -8.23 17.75 -21.43
CA MET A 639 -7.66 18.88 -20.70
C MET A 639 -6.18 18.62 -20.47
N ALA A 640 -5.35 19.59 -20.83
CA ALA A 640 -3.94 19.64 -20.46
C ALA A 640 -3.70 20.82 -19.51
N VAL A 641 -2.78 20.65 -18.57
CA VAL A 641 -2.34 21.70 -17.65
C VAL A 641 -0.83 21.83 -17.75
N ASP A 642 -0.37 22.99 -18.19
CA ASP A 642 1.05 23.32 -18.31
C ASP A 642 1.47 24.24 -17.16
N ASN A 643 2.33 23.72 -16.28
CA ASN A 643 2.80 24.43 -15.09
C ASN A 643 3.87 25.46 -15.47
N GLY A 644 3.78 26.65 -14.91
CA GLY A 644 4.74 27.73 -15.15
C GLY A 644 4.51 28.51 -16.43
N PHE A 645 3.40 28.26 -17.15
CA PHE A 645 3.09 28.92 -18.43
C PHE A 645 1.83 29.77 -18.35
N ASN A 646 1.85 30.87 -19.10
CA ASN A 646 0.68 31.67 -19.48
C ASN A 646 0.66 31.83 -21.01
N SER A 647 -0.52 31.92 -21.59
CA SER A 647 -0.72 32.20 -23.02
C SER A 647 -1.32 33.59 -23.18
N ASP A 648 -0.73 34.40 -24.04
CA ASP A 648 -1.32 35.70 -24.47
C ASP A 648 -2.63 35.47 -25.23
N ASP A 649 -2.81 34.31 -25.88
CA ASP A 649 -4.00 33.91 -26.62
C ASP A 649 -5.10 33.35 -25.71
N ALA A 650 -4.84 33.09 -24.45
CA ALA A 650 -5.85 32.61 -23.52
C ALA A 650 -7.05 33.57 -23.45
N GLU A 651 -8.25 33.01 -23.54
CA GLU A 651 -9.50 33.78 -23.54
C GLU A 651 -9.81 34.40 -22.18
N LEU A 652 -9.30 33.76 -21.13
CA LEU A 652 -9.51 34.10 -19.73
C LEU A 652 -8.21 34.04 -18.96
N THR A 653 -7.96 35.01 -18.10
CA THR A 653 -6.91 34.95 -17.07
C THR A 653 -7.55 35.22 -15.71
N ILE A 654 -7.37 34.28 -14.78
CA ILE A 654 -7.96 34.30 -13.43
C ILE A 654 -6.86 34.21 -12.40
N GLU A 655 -6.92 35.08 -11.41
CA GLU A 655 -6.16 34.99 -10.16
C GLU A 655 -7.04 34.39 -9.07
N MET A 656 -6.53 33.39 -8.35
CA MET A 656 -7.22 32.74 -7.22
C MET A 656 -6.25 32.17 -6.20
N THR A 657 -6.75 31.87 -5.01
CA THR A 657 -5.99 31.14 -3.98
C THR A 657 -6.03 29.64 -4.25
N LYS A 658 -5.03 28.88 -3.75
CA LYS A 658 -5.05 27.42 -3.78
C LYS A 658 -6.27 26.86 -3.03
N LYS A 659 -6.69 27.51 -1.95
CA LYS A 659 -7.92 27.16 -1.24
C LYS A 659 -9.14 27.23 -2.16
N ASP A 660 -9.32 28.31 -2.92
CA ASP A 660 -10.43 28.42 -3.88
C ASP A 660 -10.33 27.35 -4.97
N LEU A 661 -9.12 27.08 -5.49
CA LEU A 661 -8.89 26.02 -6.47
C LEU A 661 -9.42 24.66 -5.96
N VAL A 662 -9.05 24.27 -4.74
CA VAL A 662 -9.51 23.02 -4.12
C VAL A 662 -11.02 23.00 -3.97
N HIS A 663 -11.61 24.06 -3.38
CA HIS A 663 -13.04 24.13 -3.14
C HIS A 663 -13.88 24.20 -4.42
N LEU A 664 -13.39 24.82 -5.48
CA LEU A 664 -14.07 24.88 -6.78
C LEU A 664 -13.98 23.57 -7.59
N PHE A 665 -12.80 22.93 -7.61
CA PHE A 665 -12.52 21.84 -8.56
C PHE A 665 -12.48 20.45 -7.94
N LEU A 666 -12.12 20.33 -6.67
CA LEU A 666 -11.99 19.03 -6.03
C LEU A 666 -13.14 18.70 -5.08
N VAL A 667 -13.68 19.70 -4.40
CA VAL A 667 -14.78 19.54 -3.42
C VAL A 667 -16.12 19.99 -4.01
N LYS A 668 -16.12 21.06 -4.78
CA LYS A 668 -17.31 21.72 -5.33
C LYS A 668 -18.35 22.11 -4.28
N ASP A 669 -17.91 22.55 -3.13
CA ASP A 669 -18.75 23.04 -2.05
C ASP A 669 -18.98 24.55 -2.09
N ILE A 670 -18.26 25.26 -2.98
CA ILE A 670 -18.48 26.68 -3.31
C ILE A 670 -18.67 26.84 -4.81
N ASN A 671 -19.28 27.94 -5.22
CA ASN A 671 -19.37 28.35 -6.63
C ASN A 671 -18.43 29.53 -6.90
N VAL A 672 -18.22 29.85 -8.18
CA VAL A 672 -17.30 30.92 -8.60
C VAL A 672 -17.64 32.26 -7.96
N ALA A 673 -18.91 32.54 -7.72
CA ALA A 673 -19.35 33.80 -7.10
C ALA A 673 -19.05 33.90 -5.60
N GLU A 674 -18.81 32.75 -4.94
CA GLU A 674 -18.47 32.66 -3.51
C GLU A 674 -16.95 32.62 -3.28
N SER A 675 -16.16 32.36 -4.33
CA SER A 675 -14.72 32.33 -4.27
C SER A 675 -14.09 33.72 -4.31
N THR A 676 -12.80 33.81 -3.99
CA THR A 676 -12.01 35.04 -4.17
C THR A 676 -11.44 35.18 -5.58
N ALA A 677 -11.79 34.27 -6.49
CA ALA A 677 -11.29 34.26 -7.85
C ALA A 677 -11.64 35.55 -8.62
N THR A 678 -10.66 36.14 -9.25
CA THR A 678 -10.78 37.42 -9.97
C THR A 678 -10.31 37.32 -11.41
N ALA A 679 -11.16 37.70 -12.37
CA ALA A 679 -10.77 37.76 -13.79
C ALA A 679 -9.95 39.05 -14.05
N THR A 680 -8.72 38.89 -14.50
CA THR A 680 -7.85 39.98 -14.97
C THR A 680 -7.94 40.16 -16.49
N LYS A 681 -8.42 39.13 -17.22
CA LYS A 681 -8.76 39.16 -18.66
C LYS A 681 -9.95 38.23 -18.88
N GLY A 682 -10.88 38.60 -19.76
CA GLY A 682 -12.01 37.78 -20.18
C GLY A 682 -13.21 37.80 -19.22
N ASP A 683 -14.14 36.84 -19.40
CA ASP A 683 -15.39 36.75 -18.65
C ASP A 683 -15.27 35.61 -17.60
N ILE A 684 -15.47 35.94 -16.33
CA ILE A 684 -15.43 34.99 -15.20
C ILE A 684 -16.43 33.83 -15.38
N ASN A 685 -17.49 33.99 -16.15
CA ASN A 685 -18.45 32.91 -16.43
C ASN A 685 -17.81 31.72 -17.20
N GLN A 686 -16.68 31.94 -17.89
CA GLN A 686 -15.93 30.86 -18.52
C GLN A 686 -15.28 29.94 -17.47
N LEU A 687 -14.86 30.48 -16.32
CA LEU A 687 -14.41 29.66 -15.19
C LEU A 687 -15.55 28.76 -14.67
N GLN A 688 -16.77 29.31 -14.56
CA GLN A 688 -17.91 28.50 -14.15
C GLN A 688 -18.15 27.33 -15.11
N ARG A 689 -18.03 27.57 -16.44
CA ARG A 689 -18.14 26.52 -17.46
C ARG A 689 -17.08 25.42 -17.24
N LEU A 690 -15.84 25.81 -16.93
CA LEU A 690 -14.78 24.85 -16.62
C LEU A 690 -15.09 24.05 -15.34
N VAL A 691 -15.53 24.72 -14.27
CA VAL A 691 -15.95 24.07 -13.04
C VAL A 691 -17.12 23.10 -13.27
N ASP A 692 -18.10 23.48 -14.10
CA ASP A 692 -19.29 22.67 -14.38
C ASP A 692 -18.96 21.33 -15.06
N VAL A 693 -17.89 21.27 -15.85
CA VAL A 693 -17.47 20.04 -16.55
C VAL A 693 -16.47 19.18 -15.78
N ILE A 694 -16.16 19.54 -14.55
CA ILE A 694 -15.36 18.71 -13.66
C ILE A 694 -16.29 17.84 -12.81
N ASP A 695 -16.03 16.54 -12.77
CA ASP A 695 -16.81 15.58 -11.97
C ASP A 695 -16.48 15.70 -10.49
N ILE A 696 -17.50 15.49 -9.66
CA ILE A 696 -17.31 15.07 -8.26
C ILE A 696 -17.62 13.60 -8.23
N PHE A 697 -16.62 12.79 -7.93
CA PHE A 697 -16.89 11.39 -7.77
C PHE A 697 -17.87 11.18 -6.62
N SER A 698 -18.98 10.48 -6.88
CA SER A 698 -19.76 9.92 -5.77
C SER A 698 -18.79 9.12 -4.90
N PRO A 699 -18.70 9.39 -3.60
CA PRO A 699 -17.71 8.75 -2.76
C PRO A 699 -17.84 7.23 -2.76
N PHE A 700 -19.01 6.69 -3.20
CA PHE A 700 -19.27 5.27 -3.00
C PHE A 700 -20.06 4.66 -4.15
N TYR A 701 -19.58 3.51 -4.61
CA TYR A 701 -20.29 2.59 -5.50
C TYR A 701 -20.11 1.16 -4.98
N LEU A 702 -21.14 0.34 -5.14
CA LEU A 702 -21.06 -1.07 -4.78
C LEU A 702 -20.34 -1.87 -5.86
N HIS A 703 -19.54 -2.85 -5.45
CA HIS A 703 -18.74 -3.66 -6.38
C HIS A 703 -19.55 -4.73 -7.13
N LEU A 704 -20.65 -5.19 -6.55
CA LEU A 704 -21.45 -6.29 -7.09
C LEU A 704 -22.65 -5.77 -7.93
N ARG A 705 -22.35 -4.93 -8.91
CA ARG A 705 -23.35 -4.42 -9.87
C ARG A 705 -23.61 -5.38 -11.01
#